data_99c6305e652b177cb4b3736cdb5dbd8b
#
_entry.id   99c6305e652b177cb4b3736cdb5dbd8b
#
_cell.length_a   1.000
_cell.length_b   1.000
_cell.length_c   1.000
_cell.angle_alpha   90.00
_cell.angle_beta   90.00
_cell.angle_gamma   90.00
#
_symmetry.space_group_name_H-M   'P 1'
#
loop_
_entity.id
_entity.type
_entity.pdbx_description
1 polymer ?
#
loop_
_entity_poly.entity_id
_entity_poly.type
_entity_poly.pdbx_seq_one_letter_code
_entity_poly.pdbx_strand_id
1 'polypeptide(L)'
;MNPSRPFILRPIATSLLMAAILLVGIIAFRQLPIAALPEVDYPTMQVLTFYPGASPDVVASAVTAPLERQLGQVPGLNQMLSTSSEGVSVITLQFALSLSIDVAEQDVQEAINAAQTYLPANLPTPPVYNKVNPADAPILTLALTSDSIPLSKVEDYTDTRLAEKISQLPGVGAVTISGGQKPAVRIQANPTQLAAYGLSLENVRTALQAASLDSAKGSFDGPNQSYQIGANDQITTSDDYKKLVIAYRNGSPVMLTSVANVVDGIENTLASAWMNKVPAVIVNIQRQPGANIIDVVDRIKLLLPKLRATIPPAIKITVLTDRTTTVRASVADVEFELCLCIALVVAVIFVFLRTFAATIIPSIAVPLSLIGTFAVMYGLGYSLNNLTLMALTISTGFVVDDAIVMIENITRYVEQGEKPLAAALKGAEQIGFTIMSLTVSLIAVLIPLLFMGDITGRLFREFAVTLSVTILISAVVSLTLTPMLCARLLKHQDPSQQGRFYKVSERMFEGTIAFYGRTLDWVLERRTLTLVVAVATLIVTLLLYMVIPKGFFPVQDTGEIQGVSEADQSISFSEMARQQQKLVAAILEDPAVDSLSSFIGVDGTNTTLNSGRIQINLKPLAERGLSAAAVIRRLQASVAKVQGISLYMQPVQDISVEDIVSRTEYQYSLQDPSATELSDYATKFVARLKTLPELTDVASDLQTQGRQASLTFDRPTAARLGISPQNFDDSLYDSFGQRQISTVFTQLNQYHVILEVDPLFQASPANLKDIYLMSAGGGAVPLSAISKSSQVMAPILISHMGQFPATTISFNLDPSASLGEAVKGIQKVEKDLPVPPAMQGSFQGTAQAFVG
;
A
#
# COMPACT_ATOMS: atom_id res chain seq x y z
N MET A 1 -47.53 18.46 22.61
CA MET A 1 -46.63 19.64 22.72
C MET A 1 -46.07 19.94 21.31
N ASN A 2 -46.24 21.15 20.84
CA ASN A 2 -45.71 21.54 19.51
C ASN A 2 -44.24 21.99 19.63
N PRO A 3 -43.25 21.14 19.22
CA PRO A 3 -41.85 21.49 19.36
C PRO A 3 -41.42 22.68 18.50
N SER A 4 -42.15 22.97 17.41
CA SER A 4 -41.87 24.05 16.48
C SER A 4 -42.33 25.43 16.98
N ARG A 5 -43.26 25.47 17.96
CA ARG A 5 -43.87 26.71 18.43
C ARG A 5 -42.89 27.77 18.90
N PRO A 6 -41.85 27.52 19.72
CA PRO A 6 -40.93 28.52 20.20
C PRO A 6 -40.12 29.12 19.05
N PHE A 7 -39.81 28.35 18.00
CA PHE A 7 -39.03 28.74 16.85
C PHE A 7 -39.87 29.58 15.85
N ILE A 8 -41.13 29.25 15.66
CA ILE A 8 -42.07 30.02 14.82
C ILE A 8 -42.30 31.42 15.43
N LEU A 9 -42.42 31.51 16.75
CA LEU A 9 -42.72 32.74 17.47
C LEU A 9 -41.49 33.66 17.63
N ARG A 10 -40.24 33.09 17.49
CA ARG A 10 -39.01 33.84 17.66
C ARG A 10 -38.14 33.77 16.39
N PRO A 11 -38.54 34.38 15.26
CA PRO A 11 -37.87 34.19 13.97
C PRO A 11 -36.41 34.67 13.97
N ILE A 12 -36.08 35.73 14.71
CA ILE A 12 -34.70 36.24 14.78
C ILE A 12 -33.79 35.21 15.46
N ALA A 13 -34.23 34.66 16.57
CA ALA A 13 -33.45 33.62 17.28
C ALA A 13 -33.27 32.35 16.43
N THR A 14 -34.31 31.95 15.71
CA THR A 14 -34.25 30.78 14.79
C THR A 14 -33.27 31.05 13.64
N SER A 15 -33.32 32.21 13.00
CA SER A 15 -32.42 32.59 11.92
C SER A 15 -30.95 32.66 12.38
N LEU A 16 -30.69 33.21 13.57
CA LEU A 16 -29.33 33.27 14.15
C LEU A 16 -28.80 31.86 14.46
N LEU A 17 -29.65 30.97 15.00
CA LEU A 17 -29.26 29.59 15.25
C LEU A 17 -28.87 28.87 13.93
N MET A 18 -29.67 29.05 12.87
CA MET A 18 -29.38 28.45 11.56
C MET A 18 -28.12 29.07 10.92
N ALA A 19 -27.90 30.35 11.09
CA ALA A 19 -26.66 31.02 10.64
C ALA A 19 -25.43 30.48 11.40
N ALA A 20 -25.57 30.19 12.70
CA ALA A 20 -24.50 29.58 13.47
C ALA A 20 -24.16 28.17 12.98
N ILE A 21 -25.18 27.33 12.69
CA ILE A 21 -24.98 26.00 12.10
C ILE A 21 -24.26 26.09 10.75
N LEU A 22 -24.70 27.02 9.89
CA LEU A 22 -24.10 27.27 8.60
C LEU A 22 -22.63 27.68 8.72
N LEU A 23 -22.32 28.60 9.61
CA LEU A 23 -20.94 29.10 9.84
C LEU A 23 -20.01 28.00 10.34
N VAL A 24 -20.43 27.26 11.35
CA VAL A 24 -19.63 26.14 11.89
C VAL A 24 -19.44 25.07 10.83
N GLY A 25 -20.47 24.76 10.06
CA GLY A 25 -20.36 23.78 8.97
C GLY A 25 -19.40 24.20 7.85
N ILE A 26 -19.39 25.49 7.45
CA ILE A 26 -18.45 26.01 6.44
C ILE A 26 -17.00 25.99 6.97
N ILE A 27 -16.79 26.32 8.23
CA ILE A 27 -15.46 26.25 8.84
C ILE A 27 -14.99 24.79 8.88
N ALA A 28 -15.85 23.88 9.31
CA ALA A 28 -15.55 22.46 9.36
C ALA A 28 -15.23 21.88 7.98
N PHE A 29 -16.02 22.21 6.95
CA PHE A 29 -15.77 21.77 5.57
C PHE A 29 -14.36 22.09 5.08
N ARG A 30 -13.84 23.28 5.43
CA ARG A 30 -12.48 23.69 5.04
C ARG A 30 -11.37 22.96 5.79
N GLN A 31 -11.71 22.33 6.91
CA GLN A 31 -10.76 21.61 7.76
C GLN A 31 -10.88 20.08 7.63
N LEU A 32 -11.93 19.58 6.96
CA LEU A 32 -12.09 18.16 6.72
C LEU A 32 -11.00 17.66 5.75
N PRO A 33 -10.29 16.59 6.11
CA PRO A 33 -9.33 15.96 5.20
C PRO A 33 -10.06 15.32 4.01
N ILE A 34 -9.44 15.37 2.84
CA ILE A 34 -9.94 14.75 1.62
C ILE A 34 -9.24 13.41 1.42
N ALA A 35 -10.00 12.34 1.25
CA ALA A 35 -9.49 10.99 1.01
C ALA A 35 -10.29 10.29 -0.10
N ALA A 36 -9.77 9.22 -0.71
CA ALA A 36 -10.55 8.42 -1.64
C ALA A 36 -11.67 7.66 -0.93
N LEU A 37 -11.34 7.05 0.19
CA LEU A 37 -12.18 6.16 0.99
C LEU A 37 -11.94 6.41 2.48
N PRO A 38 -12.84 5.92 3.37
CA PRO A 38 -12.59 5.93 4.82
C PRO A 38 -11.31 5.20 5.19
N GLU A 39 -10.75 5.54 6.35
CA GLU A 39 -9.58 4.86 6.89
C GLU A 39 -9.93 3.45 7.37
N VAL A 40 -9.44 2.46 6.62
CA VAL A 40 -9.72 1.03 6.88
C VAL A 40 -8.44 0.18 6.96
N ASP A 41 -7.28 0.82 6.85
CA ASP A 41 -6.00 0.12 6.84
C ASP A 41 -5.78 -0.62 8.17
N TYR A 42 -5.27 -1.84 8.07
CA TYR A 42 -4.73 -2.53 9.23
C TYR A 42 -3.44 -1.84 9.68
N PRO A 43 -3.23 -1.63 10.99
CA PRO A 43 -1.92 -1.24 11.47
C PRO A 43 -0.91 -2.31 11.07
N THR A 44 -0.02 -1.97 10.14
CA THR A 44 0.95 -2.91 9.56
C THR A 44 2.35 -2.34 9.69
N MET A 45 3.28 -3.18 10.09
CA MET A 45 4.70 -2.85 10.20
C MET A 45 5.54 -3.86 9.46
N GLN A 46 6.64 -3.38 8.87
CA GLN A 46 7.62 -4.22 8.20
C GLN A 46 8.95 -4.14 8.97
N VAL A 47 9.53 -5.29 9.30
CA VAL A 47 10.87 -5.40 9.89
C VAL A 47 11.80 -5.97 8.82
N LEU A 48 12.88 -5.23 8.55
CA LEU A 48 13.89 -5.56 7.55
C LEU A 48 15.23 -5.82 8.22
N THR A 49 15.90 -6.90 7.84
CA THR A 49 17.25 -7.20 8.30
C THR A 49 18.10 -7.66 7.13
N PHE A 50 19.20 -6.96 6.87
CA PHE A 50 20.12 -7.28 5.80
C PHE A 50 21.31 -8.08 6.34
N TYR A 51 21.62 -9.20 5.68
CA TYR A 51 22.78 -10.05 5.94
C TYR A 51 23.40 -10.47 4.60
N PRO A 52 24.11 -9.55 3.91
CA PRO A 52 24.64 -9.78 2.57
C PRO A 52 25.43 -11.09 2.48
N GLY A 53 25.26 -11.84 1.41
CA GLY A 53 25.94 -13.11 1.18
C GLY A 53 25.40 -14.32 1.93
N ALA A 54 24.43 -14.14 2.85
CA ALA A 54 23.77 -15.25 3.53
C ALA A 54 22.76 -15.94 2.61
N SER A 55 22.77 -17.27 2.57
CA SER A 55 21.78 -18.06 1.84
C SER A 55 20.39 -17.95 2.50
N PRO A 56 19.29 -18.23 1.79
CA PRO A 56 17.94 -18.20 2.36
C PRO A 56 17.80 -19.07 3.62
N ASP A 57 18.43 -20.26 3.64
CA ASP A 57 18.41 -21.14 4.82
C ASP A 57 19.11 -20.52 6.04
N VAL A 58 20.25 -19.84 5.81
CA VAL A 58 20.99 -19.14 6.89
C VAL A 58 20.18 -17.93 7.37
N VAL A 59 19.60 -17.14 6.46
CA VAL A 59 18.74 -16.03 6.84
C VAL A 59 17.53 -16.51 7.64
N ALA A 60 16.85 -17.56 7.19
CA ALA A 60 15.68 -18.11 7.85
C ALA A 60 16.01 -18.60 9.28
N SER A 61 17.11 -19.33 9.45
CA SER A 61 17.47 -19.96 10.74
C SER A 61 18.15 -18.99 11.70
N ALA A 62 19.09 -18.15 11.21
CA ALA A 62 19.93 -17.31 12.06
C ALA A 62 19.36 -15.89 12.30
N VAL A 63 18.49 -15.41 11.42
CA VAL A 63 17.93 -14.04 11.50
C VAL A 63 16.42 -14.08 11.68
N THR A 64 15.70 -14.70 10.75
CA THR A 64 14.23 -14.65 10.73
C THR A 64 13.62 -15.37 11.93
N ALA A 65 13.99 -16.62 12.19
CA ALA A 65 13.41 -17.40 13.27
C ALA A 65 13.62 -16.81 14.68
N PRO A 66 14.80 -16.27 15.04
CA PRO A 66 14.96 -15.54 16.30
C PRO A 66 14.06 -14.30 16.41
N LEU A 67 13.91 -13.53 15.32
CA LEU A 67 13.01 -12.37 15.28
C LEU A 67 11.55 -12.78 15.39
N GLU A 68 11.11 -13.77 14.62
CA GLU A 68 9.73 -14.29 14.68
C GLU A 68 9.33 -14.74 16.08
N ARG A 69 10.25 -15.38 16.81
CA ARG A 69 9.99 -15.86 18.17
C ARG A 69 9.69 -14.72 19.13
N GLN A 70 10.34 -13.58 18.99
CA GLN A 70 10.12 -12.42 19.85
C GLN A 70 8.91 -11.60 19.37
N LEU A 71 8.84 -11.34 18.06
CA LEU A 71 7.77 -10.57 17.46
C LEU A 71 6.40 -11.27 17.58
N GLY A 72 6.38 -12.60 17.55
CA GLY A 72 5.15 -13.39 17.73
C GLY A 72 4.52 -13.28 19.13
N GLN A 73 5.21 -12.66 20.10
CA GLN A 73 4.70 -12.43 21.46
C GLN A 73 4.07 -11.04 21.63
N VAL A 74 4.13 -10.21 20.60
CA VAL A 74 3.60 -8.83 20.65
C VAL A 74 2.08 -8.86 20.79
N PRO A 75 1.50 -8.15 21.78
CA PRO A 75 0.04 -8.12 21.95
C PRO A 75 -0.69 -7.50 20.76
N GLY A 76 -1.85 -8.04 20.43
CA GLY A 76 -2.67 -7.52 19.33
C GLY A 76 -2.18 -7.88 17.93
N LEU A 77 -1.16 -8.75 17.81
CA LEU A 77 -0.71 -9.28 16.53
C LEU A 77 -1.77 -10.23 15.97
N ASN A 78 -2.31 -9.91 14.79
CA ASN A 78 -3.25 -10.75 14.06
C ASN A 78 -2.54 -11.74 13.16
N GLN A 79 -1.54 -11.26 12.44
CA GLN A 79 -0.81 -12.06 11.45
C GLN A 79 0.65 -11.66 11.41
N MET A 80 1.50 -12.65 11.26
CA MET A 80 2.94 -12.48 11.04
C MET A 80 3.35 -13.32 9.83
N LEU A 81 3.93 -12.64 8.85
CA LEU A 81 4.42 -13.23 7.62
C LEU A 81 5.88 -12.90 7.49
N SER A 82 6.69 -13.85 7.08
CA SER A 82 8.10 -13.61 6.84
C SER A 82 8.56 -14.21 5.53
N THR A 83 9.53 -13.57 4.93
CA THR A 83 10.26 -14.06 3.77
C THR A 83 11.76 -13.96 4.02
N SER A 84 12.45 -15.05 3.79
CA SER A 84 13.90 -15.16 3.87
C SER A 84 14.45 -15.48 2.49
N SER A 85 15.29 -14.61 1.98
CA SER A 85 15.95 -14.78 0.67
C SER A 85 17.44 -14.51 0.78
N GLU A 86 18.15 -14.49 -0.33
CA GLU A 86 19.59 -14.21 -0.33
C GLU A 86 19.87 -12.83 0.27
N GLY A 87 20.49 -12.82 1.45
CA GLY A 87 20.95 -11.62 2.13
C GLY A 87 19.88 -10.76 2.80
N VAL A 88 18.59 -11.14 2.83
CA VAL A 88 17.55 -10.34 3.48
C VAL A 88 16.48 -11.18 4.18
N SER A 89 16.08 -10.71 5.34
CA SER A 89 14.87 -11.11 6.08
C SER A 89 13.86 -9.99 6.06
N VAL A 90 12.64 -10.29 5.66
CA VAL A 90 11.49 -9.38 5.66
C VAL A 90 10.41 -9.99 6.52
N ILE A 91 9.98 -9.32 7.59
CA ILE A 91 8.89 -9.76 8.45
C ILE A 91 7.80 -8.69 8.41
N THR A 92 6.60 -9.08 8.02
CA THR A 92 5.41 -8.22 8.00
C THR A 92 4.53 -8.58 9.18
N LEU A 93 4.17 -7.59 9.98
CA LEU A 93 3.34 -7.71 11.17
C LEU A 93 2.04 -6.94 10.94
N GLN A 94 0.92 -7.63 10.95
CA GLN A 94 -0.39 -7.02 10.86
C GLN A 94 -1.08 -7.12 12.24
N PHE A 95 -1.51 -5.97 12.74
CA PHE A 95 -2.14 -5.86 14.06
C PHE A 95 -3.66 -5.72 13.97
N ALA A 96 -4.32 -5.94 15.10
CA ALA A 96 -5.77 -5.74 15.22
C ALA A 96 -6.14 -4.29 14.87
N LEU A 97 -7.26 -4.12 14.16
CA LEU A 97 -7.77 -2.80 13.73
C LEU A 97 -7.97 -1.81 14.89
N SER A 98 -8.17 -2.29 16.10
CA SER A 98 -8.35 -1.46 17.30
C SER A 98 -7.03 -0.94 17.90
N LEU A 99 -5.87 -1.49 17.50
CA LEU A 99 -4.56 -1.11 18.02
C LEU A 99 -4.04 0.14 17.30
N SER A 100 -3.48 1.09 18.06
CA SER A 100 -2.75 2.22 17.46
C SER A 100 -1.40 1.75 16.91
N ILE A 101 -1.05 2.22 15.72
CA ILE A 101 0.25 1.93 15.10
C ILE A 101 1.43 2.38 15.96
N ASP A 102 1.28 3.46 16.73
CA ASP A 102 2.32 3.99 17.59
C ASP A 102 2.55 3.12 18.85
N VAL A 103 1.52 2.44 19.34
CA VAL A 103 1.66 1.44 20.41
C VAL A 103 2.33 0.20 19.84
N ALA A 104 1.90 -0.29 18.68
CA ALA A 104 2.52 -1.41 18.00
C ALA A 104 4.02 -1.17 17.75
N GLU A 105 4.41 0.06 17.37
CA GLU A 105 5.80 0.45 17.17
C GLU A 105 6.66 0.24 18.42
N GLN A 106 6.16 0.65 19.58
CA GLN A 106 6.88 0.49 20.86
C GLN A 106 7.09 -0.99 21.18
N ASP A 107 6.04 -1.80 21.03
CA ASP A 107 6.08 -3.23 21.32
C ASP A 107 7.01 -3.98 20.33
N VAL A 108 6.98 -3.61 19.05
CA VAL A 108 7.88 -4.16 18.01
C VAL A 108 9.33 -3.80 18.29
N GLN A 109 9.62 -2.55 18.68
CA GLN A 109 10.97 -2.13 19.05
C GLN A 109 11.49 -2.90 20.26
N GLU A 110 10.65 -3.14 21.27
CA GLU A 110 11.00 -3.94 22.44
C GLU A 110 11.33 -5.39 22.05
N ALA A 111 10.51 -5.99 21.18
CA ALA A 111 10.73 -7.34 20.67
C ALA A 111 12.02 -7.46 19.85
N ILE A 112 12.35 -6.46 19.00
CA ILE A 112 13.61 -6.40 18.26
C ILE A 112 14.79 -6.33 19.22
N ASN A 113 14.72 -5.47 20.24
CA ASN A 113 15.78 -5.36 21.26
C ASN A 113 15.98 -6.68 22.02
N ALA A 114 14.91 -7.38 22.36
CA ALA A 114 14.99 -8.70 22.99
C ALA A 114 15.62 -9.76 22.06
N ALA A 115 15.41 -9.65 20.76
CA ALA A 115 15.98 -10.57 19.77
C ALA A 115 17.49 -10.38 19.56
N GLN A 116 18.04 -9.19 19.81
CA GLN A 116 19.43 -8.85 19.47
C GLN A 116 20.48 -9.85 19.97
N THR A 117 20.29 -10.43 21.16
CA THR A 117 21.22 -11.40 21.74
C THR A 117 21.25 -12.74 21.01
N TYR A 118 20.24 -13.02 20.18
CA TYR A 118 20.12 -14.25 19.42
C TYR A 118 20.52 -14.08 17.94
N LEU A 119 20.73 -12.85 17.50
CA LEU A 119 21.11 -12.53 16.13
C LEU A 119 22.63 -12.69 15.92
N PRO A 120 23.08 -12.93 14.68
CA PRO A 120 24.52 -12.98 14.35
C PRO A 120 25.23 -11.68 14.74
N ALA A 121 26.36 -11.79 15.45
CA ALA A 121 27.15 -10.64 15.88
C ALA A 121 27.79 -9.85 14.72
N ASN A 122 27.89 -10.43 13.54
CA ASN A 122 28.48 -9.85 12.33
C ASN A 122 27.45 -9.28 11.35
N LEU A 123 26.21 -9.03 11.82
CA LEU A 123 25.24 -8.27 11.01
C LEU A 123 25.79 -6.86 10.75
N PRO A 124 25.77 -6.38 9.48
CA PRO A 124 26.28 -5.05 9.14
C PRO A 124 25.45 -3.92 9.78
N THR A 125 24.14 -4.15 9.90
CA THR A 125 23.19 -3.23 10.53
C THR A 125 22.19 -4.01 11.38
N PRO A 126 21.72 -3.45 12.51
CA PRO A 126 20.64 -4.07 13.26
C PRO A 126 19.34 -4.10 12.45
N PRO A 127 18.35 -4.93 12.84
CA PRO A 127 17.02 -4.92 12.22
C PRO A 127 16.41 -3.52 12.24
N VAL A 128 15.81 -3.13 11.12
CA VAL A 128 15.12 -1.84 10.95
C VAL A 128 13.64 -2.11 10.74
N TYR A 129 12.78 -1.27 11.31
CA TYR A 129 11.34 -1.36 11.09
C TYR A 129 10.77 -0.10 10.44
N ASN A 130 9.70 -0.28 9.67
CA ASN A 130 8.95 0.78 9.02
C ASN A 130 7.46 0.61 9.30
N LYS A 131 6.76 1.72 9.50
CA LYS A 131 5.29 1.75 9.61
C LYS A 131 4.68 1.81 8.21
N VAL A 132 4.70 0.69 7.51
CA VAL A 132 4.17 0.57 6.14
C VAL A 132 3.53 -0.80 5.92
N ASN A 133 2.53 -0.82 5.06
CA ASN A 133 2.08 -2.05 4.44
C ASN A 133 2.90 -2.27 3.15
N PRO A 134 3.71 -3.34 3.04
CA PRO A 134 4.54 -3.57 1.86
C PRO A 134 3.73 -3.85 0.59
N ALA A 135 2.46 -4.26 0.71
CA ALA A 135 1.56 -4.47 -0.42
C ALA A 135 1.02 -3.17 -1.00
N ASP A 136 1.03 -2.07 -0.23
CA ASP A 136 0.58 -0.77 -0.71
C ASP A 136 1.51 -0.23 -1.80
N ALA A 137 0.92 0.20 -2.90
CA ALA A 137 1.68 0.93 -3.91
C ALA A 137 2.15 2.28 -3.36
N PRO A 138 3.35 2.77 -3.79
CA PRO A 138 3.83 4.09 -3.40
C PRO A 138 2.81 5.19 -3.73
N ILE A 139 2.66 6.16 -2.82
CA ILE A 139 1.78 7.32 -3.05
C ILE A 139 2.39 8.34 -4.00
N LEU A 140 3.72 8.38 -4.03
CA LEU A 140 4.50 9.24 -4.90
C LEU A 140 5.77 8.50 -5.30
N THR A 141 6.09 8.45 -6.60
CA THR A 141 7.34 7.90 -7.11
C THR A 141 8.10 8.98 -7.86
N LEU A 142 9.36 9.18 -7.46
CA LEU A 142 10.27 10.11 -8.10
C LEU A 142 11.37 9.33 -8.82
N ALA A 143 11.75 9.79 -10.01
CA ALA A 143 12.93 9.30 -10.71
C ALA A 143 13.98 10.40 -10.81
N LEU A 144 15.20 10.07 -10.43
CA LEU A 144 16.36 10.95 -10.57
C LEU A 144 17.29 10.38 -11.62
N THR A 145 17.59 11.21 -12.63
CA THR A 145 18.47 10.87 -13.75
C THR A 145 19.50 11.96 -13.96
N SER A 146 20.64 11.61 -14.52
CA SER A 146 21.64 12.58 -14.96
C SER A 146 22.38 12.07 -16.17
N ASP A 147 22.68 12.97 -17.11
CA ASP A 147 23.46 12.67 -18.30
C ASP A 147 24.99 12.85 -18.07
N SER A 148 25.37 13.51 -16.97
CA SER A 148 26.77 13.89 -16.69
C SER A 148 27.30 13.42 -15.35
N ILE A 149 26.43 13.15 -14.38
CA ILE A 149 26.80 12.72 -13.02
C ILE A 149 26.58 11.21 -12.93
N PRO A 150 27.56 10.42 -12.44
CA PRO A 150 27.38 8.98 -12.20
C PRO A 150 26.21 8.69 -11.26
N LEU A 151 25.47 7.61 -11.50
CA LEU A 151 24.30 7.24 -10.70
C LEU A 151 24.63 7.05 -9.21
N SER A 152 25.84 6.60 -8.88
CA SER A 152 26.28 6.48 -7.48
C SER A 152 26.27 7.83 -6.75
N LYS A 153 26.68 8.90 -7.42
CA LYS A 153 26.61 10.26 -6.87
C LYS A 153 25.18 10.81 -6.89
N VAL A 154 24.38 10.45 -7.91
CA VAL A 154 22.94 10.79 -7.92
C VAL A 154 22.23 10.19 -6.71
N GLU A 155 22.53 8.91 -6.41
CA GLU A 155 21.95 8.25 -5.23
C GLU A 155 22.42 8.90 -3.93
N ASP A 156 23.68 9.24 -3.79
CA ASP A 156 24.20 9.90 -2.60
C ASP A 156 23.51 11.25 -2.33
N TYR A 157 23.29 12.06 -3.38
CA TYR A 157 22.48 13.28 -3.26
C TYR A 157 21.02 12.98 -2.92
N THR A 158 20.48 11.91 -3.48
CA THR A 158 19.10 11.49 -3.22
C THR A 158 18.92 11.09 -1.78
N ASP A 159 19.80 10.25 -1.25
CA ASP A 159 19.78 9.78 0.14
C ASP A 159 19.94 10.96 1.11
N THR A 160 21.06 11.69 1.00
CA THR A 160 21.44 12.73 1.96
C THR A 160 20.61 14.00 1.90
N ARG A 161 20.02 14.36 0.75
CA ARG A 161 19.34 15.65 0.54
C ARG A 161 17.85 15.54 0.35
N LEU A 162 17.37 14.42 -0.19
CA LEU A 162 15.96 14.23 -0.54
C LEU A 162 15.26 13.26 0.42
N ALA A 163 15.73 12.00 0.45
CA ALA A 163 15.04 10.91 1.13
C ALA A 163 14.93 11.15 2.64
N GLU A 164 16.02 11.53 3.30
CA GLU A 164 16.00 11.84 4.73
C GLU A 164 15.03 12.96 5.10
N LYS A 165 14.91 14.00 4.27
CA LYS A 165 14.01 15.13 4.54
C LYS A 165 12.56 14.77 4.29
N ILE A 166 12.29 13.93 3.29
CA ILE A 166 10.93 13.44 3.02
C ILE A 166 10.48 12.47 4.12
N SER A 167 11.36 11.58 4.58
CA SER A 167 11.03 10.59 5.63
C SER A 167 10.66 11.23 6.97
N GLN A 168 11.12 12.44 7.24
CA GLN A 168 10.80 13.22 8.45
C GLN A 168 9.41 13.87 8.40
N LEU A 169 8.71 13.84 7.26
CA LEU A 169 7.38 14.43 7.14
C LEU A 169 6.33 13.56 7.84
N PRO A 170 5.41 14.16 8.61
CA PRO A 170 4.32 13.42 9.23
C PRO A 170 3.47 12.69 8.21
N GLY A 171 3.18 11.41 8.46
CA GLY A 171 2.39 10.54 7.58
C GLY A 171 3.20 9.79 6.53
N VAL A 172 4.49 10.06 6.38
CA VAL A 172 5.40 9.23 5.57
C VAL A 172 5.77 7.99 6.38
N GLY A 173 5.54 6.80 5.83
CA GLY A 173 5.86 5.52 6.46
C GLY A 173 7.24 5.01 6.10
N ALA A 174 7.60 5.11 4.83
CA ALA A 174 8.93 4.78 4.33
C ALA A 174 9.27 5.58 3.07
N VAL A 175 10.55 5.83 2.90
CA VAL A 175 11.15 6.34 1.66
C VAL A 175 12.19 5.33 1.22
N THR A 176 11.89 4.59 0.17
CA THR A 176 12.77 3.53 -0.35
C THR A 176 13.47 4.02 -1.61
N ILE A 177 14.80 3.93 -1.61
CA ILE A 177 15.63 4.22 -2.78
C ILE A 177 15.91 2.89 -3.48
N SER A 178 15.43 2.72 -4.69
CA SER A 178 15.66 1.54 -5.52
C SER A 178 16.69 1.85 -6.60
N GLY A 179 17.58 0.91 -6.86
CA GLY A 179 18.65 1.05 -7.86
C GLY A 179 20.01 0.64 -7.34
N GLY A 180 20.22 0.59 -6.02
CA GLY A 180 21.41 -0.01 -5.38
C GLY A 180 22.74 0.64 -5.71
N GLN A 181 22.74 1.93 -6.06
CA GLN A 181 23.93 2.64 -6.55
C GLN A 181 24.70 3.37 -5.44
N LYS A 182 24.45 3.09 -4.15
CA LYS A 182 25.16 3.75 -3.04
C LYS A 182 26.68 3.61 -3.19
N PRO A 183 27.45 4.71 -3.09
CA PRO A 183 28.90 4.68 -3.28
C PRO A 183 29.59 3.79 -2.23
N ALA A 184 30.58 3.03 -2.68
CA ALA A 184 31.43 2.22 -1.80
C ALA A 184 32.83 2.08 -2.39
N VAL A 185 33.84 1.88 -1.52
CA VAL A 185 35.15 1.44 -1.95
C VAL A 185 35.14 -0.08 -2.06
N ARG A 186 35.43 -0.64 -3.23
CA ARG A 186 35.49 -2.08 -3.45
C ARG A 186 36.93 -2.55 -3.53
N ILE A 187 37.26 -3.55 -2.77
CA ILE A 187 38.58 -4.19 -2.72
C ILE A 187 38.44 -5.59 -3.28
N GLN A 188 38.89 -5.75 -4.53
CA GLN A 188 38.77 -6.95 -5.33
C GLN A 188 40.06 -7.75 -5.26
N ALA A 189 40.09 -8.70 -4.34
CA ALA A 189 41.29 -9.45 -4.04
C ALA A 189 41.57 -10.55 -5.08
N ASN A 190 42.83 -10.75 -5.42
CA ASN A 190 43.28 -11.86 -6.26
C ASN A 190 43.76 -13.02 -5.39
N PRO A 191 43.02 -14.13 -5.31
CA PRO A 191 43.30 -15.21 -4.37
C PRO A 191 44.60 -15.95 -4.67
N THR A 192 44.98 -16.04 -5.94
CA THR A 192 46.25 -16.69 -6.37
C THR A 192 47.47 -15.84 -6.00
N GLN A 193 47.36 -14.50 -6.12
CA GLN A 193 48.42 -13.60 -5.67
C GLN A 193 48.54 -13.61 -4.12
N LEU A 194 47.43 -13.59 -3.44
CA LEU A 194 47.40 -13.75 -1.96
C LEU A 194 48.13 -15.02 -1.51
N ALA A 195 47.76 -16.16 -2.13
CA ALA A 195 48.40 -17.45 -1.84
C ALA A 195 49.93 -17.44 -2.09
N ALA A 196 50.37 -16.75 -3.19
CA ALA A 196 51.80 -16.61 -3.53
C ALA A 196 52.57 -15.82 -2.44
N TYR A 197 51.95 -14.84 -1.81
CA TYR A 197 52.51 -14.11 -0.68
C TYR A 197 52.31 -14.81 0.67
N GLY A 198 51.65 -16.00 0.72
CA GLY A 198 51.27 -16.66 1.94
C GLY A 198 50.28 -15.89 2.78
N LEU A 199 49.30 -15.22 2.11
CA LEU A 199 48.23 -14.43 2.70
C LEU A 199 46.88 -15.05 2.35
N SER A 200 45.88 -14.82 3.21
CA SER A 200 44.45 -15.11 2.96
C SER A 200 43.65 -13.84 2.88
N LEU A 201 42.38 -13.93 2.39
CA LEU A 201 41.43 -12.84 2.42
C LEU A 201 41.19 -12.32 3.83
N GLU A 202 41.16 -13.20 4.82
CA GLU A 202 41.06 -12.85 6.25
C GLU A 202 42.21 -11.96 6.74
N ASN A 203 43.44 -12.18 6.24
CA ASN A 203 44.58 -11.27 6.52
C ASN A 203 44.35 -9.89 5.94
N VAL A 204 43.81 -9.82 4.72
CA VAL A 204 43.46 -8.55 4.07
C VAL A 204 42.37 -7.85 4.87
N ARG A 205 41.27 -8.56 5.22
CA ARG A 205 40.19 -8.04 6.03
C ARG A 205 40.67 -7.41 7.34
N THR A 206 41.44 -8.16 8.09
CA THR A 206 41.95 -7.75 9.40
C THR A 206 42.88 -6.52 9.25
N ALA A 207 43.75 -6.51 8.24
CA ALA A 207 44.64 -5.37 7.99
C ALA A 207 43.84 -4.10 7.61
N LEU A 208 42.81 -4.22 6.79
CA LEU A 208 41.96 -3.11 6.37
C LEU A 208 41.12 -2.54 7.52
N GLN A 209 40.56 -3.42 8.37
CA GLN A 209 39.83 -3.00 9.57
C GLN A 209 40.71 -2.24 10.57
N ALA A 210 41.97 -2.67 10.71
CA ALA A 210 42.97 -2.01 11.61
C ALA A 210 43.51 -0.70 11.03
N ALA A 211 43.48 -0.53 9.71
CA ALA A 211 44.07 0.61 9.00
C ALA A 211 43.22 1.87 8.96
N SER A 212 41.92 1.75 9.14
CA SER A 212 40.97 2.87 9.03
C SER A 212 40.08 2.91 10.27
N LEU A 213 40.32 3.87 11.14
CA LEU A 213 39.58 4.07 12.39
C LEU A 213 39.22 5.54 12.54
N ASP A 214 38.03 5.80 13.05
CA ASP A 214 37.61 7.12 13.52
C ASP A 214 37.18 6.99 14.97
N SER A 215 38.11 7.29 15.90
CA SER A 215 37.92 7.06 17.33
C SER A 215 38.30 8.28 18.16
N ALA A 216 37.81 8.31 19.40
CA ALA A 216 38.08 9.38 20.34
C ALA A 216 39.56 9.43 20.71
N LYS A 217 40.14 10.64 20.72
CA LYS A 217 41.58 10.88 20.98
C LYS A 217 41.85 11.69 22.23
N GLY A 218 40.83 12.30 22.83
CA GLY A 218 40.94 13.15 24.01
C GLY A 218 41.32 14.60 23.71
N SER A 219 41.76 15.29 24.77
CA SER A 219 42.17 16.70 24.71
C SER A 219 43.25 17.00 25.73
N PHE A 220 44.01 18.06 25.47
CA PHE A 220 44.87 18.68 26.47
C PHE A 220 44.10 19.81 27.15
N ASP A 221 44.00 19.76 28.46
CA ASP A 221 43.37 20.80 29.28
C ASP A 221 44.43 21.49 30.15
N GLY A 222 44.91 22.65 29.68
CA GLY A 222 45.94 23.42 30.35
C GLY A 222 45.29 24.54 31.21
N PRO A 223 46.10 25.29 31.99
CA PRO A 223 45.58 26.26 32.94
C PRO A 223 44.85 27.45 32.27
N ASN A 224 45.07 27.72 30.98
CA ASN A 224 44.48 28.84 30.28
C ASN A 224 43.85 28.48 28.91
N GLN A 225 44.12 27.30 28.36
CA GLN A 225 43.67 26.86 27.04
C GLN A 225 43.49 25.38 27.02
N SER A 226 42.46 24.92 26.32
CA SER A 226 42.18 23.52 26.00
C SER A 226 42.41 23.28 24.50
N TYR A 227 43.02 22.15 24.15
CA TYR A 227 43.30 21.71 22.80
C TYR A 227 42.65 20.36 22.55
N GLN A 228 41.84 20.24 21.53
CA GLN A 228 41.36 18.92 21.09
C GLN A 228 42.44 18.25 20.22
N ILE A 229 42.56 16.91 20.37
CA ILE A 229 43.48 16.13 19.57
C ILE A 229 42.72 15.60 18.35
N GLY A 230 43.18 15.98 17.13
CA GLY A 230 42.70 15.49 15.84
C GLY A 230 43.81 14.65 15.16
N ALA A 231 43.40 13.65 14.40
CA ALA A 231 44.29 12.88 13.53
C ALA A 231 43.55 12.50 12.22
N ASN A 232 44.28 12.19 11.17
CA ASN A 232 43.80 11.72 9.88
C ASN A 232 43.84 10.18 9.79
N ASP A 233 43.32 9.53 10.79
CA ASP A 233 43.35 8.08 10.97
C ASP A 233 42.27 7.32 10.18
N GLN A 234 41.24 8.03 9.72
CA GLN A 234 40.23 7.45 8.85
C GLN A 234 40.63 7.58 7.36
N ILE A 235 40.60 6.46 6.64
CA ILE A 235 40.80 6.42 5.20
C ILE A 235 39.46 6.65 4.51
N THR A 236 39.38 7.67 3.65
CA THR A 236 38.12 8.09 3.04
C THR A 236 38.08 7.90 1.51
N THR A 237 39.23 7.62 0.86
CA THR A 237 39.30 7.49 -0.60
C THR A 237 39.92 6.18 -1.04
N SER A 238 39.53 5.69 -2.21
CA SER A 238 40.14 4.50 -2.81
C SER A 238 41.65 4.66 -3.02
N ASP A 239 42.13 5.87 -3.36
CA ASP A 239 43.56 6.16 -3.60
C ASP A 239 44.41 6.03 -2.33
N ASP A 240 43.83 6.31 -1.16
CA ASP A 240 44.55 6.12 0.09
C ASP A 240 44.58 4.64 0.50
N TYR A 241 43.54 3.87 0.21
CA TYR A 241 43.56 2.42 0.36
C TYR A 241 44.65 1.76 -0.51
N LYS A 242 44.89 2.25 -1.74
CA LYS A 242 45.96 1.74 -2.64
C LYS A 242 47.36 1.83 -2.01
N LYS A 243 47.57 2.75 -1.07
CA LYS A 243 48.88 2.99 -0.41
C LYS A 243 49.15 2.10 0.79
N LEU A 244 48.15 1.28 1.20
CA LEU A 244 48.26 0.47 2.38
C LEU A 244 49.21 -0.68 2.26
N VAL A 245 50.05 -0.87 3.30
CA VAL A 245 50.82 -2.08 3.55
C VAL A 245 49.98 -3.04 4.35
N ILE A 246 49.67 -4.20 3.80
CA ILE A 246 48.81 -5.22 4.46
C ILE A 246 49.59 -6.27 5.24
N ALA A 247 50.84 -6.47 4.89
CA ALA A 247 51.72 -7.43 5.56
C ALA A 247 53.18 -7.14 5.26
N TYR A 248 54.08 -7.76 6.02
CA TYR A 248 55.51 -7.82 5.70
C TYR A 248 55.93 -9.26 5.43
N ARG A 249 56.64 -9.50 4.34
CA ARG A 249 57.19 -10.82 4.01
C ARG A 249 58.68 -10.71 3.69
N ASN A 250 59.51 -11.50 4.40
CA ASN A 250 60.93 -11.46 4.26
C ASN A 250 61.55 -10.03 4.39
N GLY A 251 60.96 -9.22 5.27
CA GLY A 251 61.42 -7.83 5.49
C GLY A 251 60.89 -6.82 4.48
N SER A 252 60.15 -7.25 3.44
CA SER A 252 59.61 -6.36 2.41
C SER A 252 58.10 -6.13 2.64
N PRO A 253 57.63 -4.88 2.47
CA PRO A 253 56.20 -4.58 2.59
C PRO A 253 55.42 -5.16 1.42
N VAL A 254 54.29 -5.79 1.69
CA VAL A 254 53.28 -6.22 0.73
C VAL A 254 52.21 -5.15 0.65
N MET A 255 52.12 -4.46 -0.45
CA MET A 255 51.11 -3.43 -0.68
C MET A 255 49.74 -4.08 -1.01
N LEU A 256 48.66 -3.41 -0.66
CA LEU A 256 47.29 -3.87 -1.02
C LEU A 256 47.18 -4.02 -2.57
N THR A 257 47.73 -3.10 -3.33
CA THR A 257 47.74 -3.15 -4.81
C THR A 257 48.52 -4.32 -5.41
N SER A 258 49.36 -5.00 -4.61
CA SER A 258 50.08 -6.20 -5.08
C SER A 258 49.19 -7.45 -5.09
N VAL A 259 48.05 -7.42 -4.39
CA VAL A 259 47.18 -8.58 -4.19
C VAL A 259 45.68 -8.26 -4.44
N ALA A 260 45.33 -7.00 -4.64
CA ALA A 260 43.96 -6.58 -4.87
C ALA A 260 43.87 -5.38 -5.77
N ASN A 261 42.80 -5.28 -6.54
CA ASN A 261 42.40 -4.07 -7.26
C ASN A 261 41.47 -3.25 -6.36
N VAL A 262 41.71 -1.96 -6.17
CA VAL A 262 40.94 -1.04 -5.36
C VAL A 262 40.24 -0.06 -6.28
N VAL A 263 38.90 -0.09 -6.25
CA VAL A 263 38.06 0.72 -7.15
C VAL A 263 36.98 1.48 -6.39
N ASP A 264 36.66 2.67 -6.87
CA ASP A 264 35.44 3.35 -6.51
C ASP A 264 34.26 2.65 -7.20
N GLY A 265 33.38 2.10 -6.43
CA GLY A 265 32.26 1.29 -6.91
C GLY A 265 30.96 1.62 -6.17
N ILE A 266 30.10 0.64 -6.10
CA ILE A 266 28.80 0.72 -5.43
C ILE A 266 28.68 -0.38 -4.39
N GLU A 267 27.84 -0.14 -3.38
CA GLU A 267 27.68 -1.06 -2.24
C GLU A 267 27.06 -2.41 -2.68
N ASN A 268 26.01 -2.38 -3.49
CA ASN A 268 25.36 -3.57 -4.01
C ASN A 268 25.37 -3.59 -5.54
N THR A 269 26.06 -4.56 -6.13
CA THR A 269 26.12 -4.74 -7.59
C THR A 269 24.96 -5.56 -8.15
N LEU A 270 24.10 -6.11 -7.29
CA LEU A 270 22.97 -6.97 -7.65
C LEU A 270 21.63 -6.22 -7.53
N ALA A 271 21.62 -4.92 -7.84
CA ALA A 271 20.42 -4.10 -7.91
C ALA A 271 20.52 -3.07 -9.04
N SER A 272 19.42 -2.82 -9.74
CA SER A 272 19.34 -1.78 -10.78
C SER A 272 17.91 -1.30 -10.97
N ALA A 273 17.76 -0.01 -11.29
CA ALA A 273 16.47 0.60 -11.58
C ALA A 273 16.53 1.48 -12.84
N TRP A 274 15.38 1.62 -13.49
CA TRP A 274 15.22 2.40 -14.70
C TRP A 274 13.90 3.19 -14.68
N MET A 275 13.97 4.38 -15.24
CA MET A 275 12.82 5.14 -15.69
C MET A 275 12.66 4.92 -17.19
N ASN A 276 11.61 4.24 -17.61
CA ASN A 276 11.49 3.75 -18.96
C ASN A 276 12.73 2.88 -19.34
N LYS A 277 13.52 3.34 -20.30
CA LYS A 277 14.77 2.66 -20.73
C LYS A 277 16.04 3.30 -20.15
N VAL A 278 15.90 4.38 -19.37
CA VAL A 278 17.04 5.16 -18.86
C VAL A 278 17.37 4.69 -17.45
N PRO A 279 18.63 4.31 -17.15
CA PRO A 279 19.04 4.03 -15.78
C PRO A 279 18.74 5.22 -14.85
N ALA A 280 18.13 4.95 -13.71
CA ALA A 280 17.65 5.98 -12.81
C ALA A 280 17.76 5.53 -11.35
N VAL A 281 17.81 6.48 -10.44
CA VAL A 281 17.54 6.27 -9.02
C VAL A 281 16.05 6.51 -8.81
N ILE A 282 15.34 5.49 -8.37
CA ILE A 282 13.90 5.55 -8.13
C ILE A 282 13.66 5.71 -6.63
N VAL A 283 12.89 6.72 -6.26
CA VAL A 283 12.47 6.98 -4.88
C VAL A 283 10.99 6.69 -4.76
N ASN A 284 10.67 5.64 -4.03
CA ASN A 284 9.30 5.26 -3.72
C ASN A 284 8.93 5.76 -2.33
N ILE A 285 7.85 6.52 -2.25
CA ILE A 285 7.37 7.10 -1.00
C ILE A 285 6.05 6.42 -0.64
N GLN A 286 6.04 5.76 0.51
CA GLN A 286 4.87 5.09 1.06
C GLN A 286 4.34 5.85 2.27
N ARG A 287 3.03 5.87 2.44
CA ARG A 287 2.38 6.47 3.62
C ARG A 287 2.40 5.52 4.81
N GLN A 288 2.25 6.06 5.99
CA GLN A 288 1.88 5.26 7.16
C GLN A 288 0.43 4.76 7.00
N PRO A 289 0.09 3.55 7.50
CA PRO A 289 -1.29 3.12 7.61
C PRO A 289 -2.13 4.18 8.34
N GLY A 290 -3.29 4.51 7.76
CA GLY A 290 -4.17 5.56 8.28
C GLY A 290 -3.80 7.00 7.93
N ALA A 291 -2.65 7.27 7.31
CA ALA A 291 -2.29 8.62 6.90
C ALA A 291 -3.03 9.06 5.63
N ASN A 292 -3.42 10.33 5.58
CA ASN A 292 -4.09 10.91 4.42
C ASN A 292 -3.11 11.11 3.26
N ILE A 293 -3.37 10.46 2.14
CA ILE A 293 -2.52 10.50 0.93
C ILE A 293 -2.34 11.92 0.42
N ILE A 294 -3.42 12.70 0.34
CA ILE A 294 -3.40 14.06 -0.22
C ILE A 294 -2.53 14.98 0.63
N ASP A 295 -2.72 14.93 1.96
CA ASP A 295 -1.96 15.76 2.88
C ASP A 295 -0.46 15.45 2.85
N VAL A 296 -0.12 14.16 2.79
CA VAL A 296 1.28 13.72 2.73
C VAL A 296 1.94 14.19 1.44
N VAL A 297 1.30 13.95 0.28
CA VAL A 297 1.86 14.35 -1.02
C VAL A 297 1.93 15.86 -1.16
N ASP A 298 0.96 16.62 -0.64
CA ASP A 298 1.01 18.09 -0.65
C ASP A 298 2.18 18.63 0.16
N ARG A 299 2.45 18.07 1.35
CA ARG A 299 3.63 18.44 2.14
C ARG A 299 4.92 18.14 1.39
N ILE A 300 5.01 16.98 0.71
CA ILE A 300 6.16 16.64 -0.12
C ILE A 300 6.33 17.63 -1.26
N LYS A 301 5.25 17.94 -2.00
CA LYS A 301 5.28 18.89 -3.11
C LYS A 301 5.67 20.31 -2.68
N LEU A 302 5.26 20.75 -1.51
CA LEU A 302 5.67 22.03 -0.93
C LEU A 302 7.16 22.04 -0.55
N LEU A 303 7.70 20.90 -0.13
CA LEU A 303 9.11 20.76 0.23
C LEU A 303 10.02 20.57 -1.00
N LEU A 304 9.54 19.88 -2.03
CA LEU A 304 10.32 19.46 -3.19
C LEU A 304 11.09 20.60 -3.90
N PRO A 305 10.53 21.81 -4.13
CA PRO A 305 11.28 22.93 -4.72
C PRO A 305 12.48 23.37 -3.87
N LYS A 306 12.36 23.33 -2.53
CA LYS A 306 13.45 23.66 -1.62
C LYS A 306 14.55 22.59 -1.68
N LEU A 307 14.16 21.32 -1.71
CA LEU A 307 15.09 20.19 -1.83
C LEU A 307 15.82 20.23 -3.19
N ARG A 308 15.10 20.52 -4.27
CA ARG A 308 15.66 20.66 -5.61
C ARG A 308 16.77 21.71 -5.69
N ALA A 309 16.66 22.79 -4.93
CA ALA A 309 17.70 23.83 -4.86
C ALA A 309 18.98 23.34 -4.16
N THR A 310 18.94 22.26 -3.40
CA THR A 310 20.12 21.67 -2.71
C THR A 310 20.84 20.61 -3.54
N ILE A 311 20.29 20.23 -4.68
CA ILE A 311 20.80 19.18 -5.57
C ILE A 311 21.38 19.85 -6.83
N PRO A 312 22.48 19.34 -7.39
CA PRO A 312 23.07 19.87 -8.62
C PRO A 312 22.05 19.95 -9.77
N PRO A 313 22.02 21.03 -10.55
CA PRO A 313 21.04 21.20 -11.64
C PRO A 313 21.12 20.13 -12.74
N ALA A 314 22.26 19.44 -12.86
CA ALA A 314 22.47 18.35 -13.78
C ALA A 314 21.67 17.08 -13.42
N ILE A 315 21.14 17.00 -12.20
CA ILE A 315 20.26 15.91 -11.78
C ILE A 315 18.81 16.34 -12.04
N LYS A 316 18.14 15.59 -12.90
CA LYS A 316 16.73 15.81 -13.24
C LYS A 316 15.85 15.00 -12.26
N ILE A 317 14.92 15.67 -11.57
CA ILE A 317 13.91 15.03 -10.71
C ILE A 317 12.60 15.02 -11.49
N THR A 318 12.09 13.84 -11.78
CA THR A 318 10.82 13.64 -12.48
C THR A 318 9.84 12.94 -11.54
N VAL A 319 8.64 13.49 -11.41
CA VAL A 319 7.54 12.80 -10.73
C VAL A 319 6.95 11.81 -11.72
N LEU A 320 7.11 10.52 -11.45
CA LEU A 320 6.58 9.45 -12.30
C LEU A 320 5.14 9.12 -11.95
N THR A 321 4.85 8.99 -10.66
CA THR A 321 3.54 8.61 -10.15
C THR A 321 3.11 9.59 -9.08
N ASP A 322 1.86 9.99 -9.12
CA ASP A 322 1.19 10.81 -8.11
C ASP A 322 -0.26 10.37 -7.96
N ARG A 323 -0.51 9.54 -6.97
CA ARG A 323 -1.84 8.97 -6.72
C ARG A 323 -2.89 9.99 -6.30
N THR A 324 -2.48 11.21 -5.88
CA THR A 324 -3.45 12.24 -5.48
C THR A 324 -4.26 12.78 -6.66
N THR A 325 -3.77 12.65 -7.89
CA THR A 325 -4.46 13.17 -9.08
C THR A 325 -5.79 12.48 -9.30
N THR A 326 -5.82 11.14 -9.22
CA THR A 326 -7.05 10.34 -9.38
C THR A 326 -7.99 10.52 -8.21
N VAL A 327 -7.48 10.58 -6.97
CA VAL A 327 -8.28 10.81 -5.78
C VAL A 327 -8.98 12.19 -5.84
N ARG A 328 -8.24 13.25 -6.20
CA ARG A 328 -8.82 14.60 -6.35
C ARG A 328 -9.87 14.66 -7.46
N ALA A 329 -9.62 14.01 -8.60
CA ALA A 329 -10.58 13.95 -9.69
C ALA A 329 -11.86 13.24 -9.25
N SER A 330 -11.77 12.10 -8.59
CA SER A 330 -12.92 11.35 -8.09
C SER A 330 -13.75 12.17 -7.09
N VAL A 331 -13.11 12.85 -6.14
CA VAL A 331 -13.82 13.70 -5.16
C VAL A 331 -14.48 14.88 -5.86
N ALA A 332 -13.80 15.55 -6.80
CA ALA A 332 -14.38 16.67 -7.56
C ALA A 332 -15.60 16.24 -8.39
N ASP A 333 -15.57 15.05 -8.99
CA ASP A 333 -16.71 14.49 -9.73
C ASP A 333 -17.91 14.27 -8.81
N VAL A 334 -17.71 13.68 -7.64
CA VAL A 334 -18.82 13.46 -6.67
C VAL A 334 -19.33 14.77 -6.08
N GLU A 335 -18.46 15.77 -5.85
CA GLU A 335 -18.90 17.13 -5.45
C GLU A 335 -19.78 17.78 -6.52
N PHE A 336 -19.39 17.63 -7.80
CA PHE A 336 -20.20 18.12 -8.92
C PHE A 336 -21.55 17.41 -8.98
N GLU A 337 -21.59 16.08 -8.83
CA GLU A 337 -22.81 15.29 -8.78
C GLU A 337 -23.73 15.70 -7.62
N LEU A 338 -23.17 15.99 -6.43
CA LEU A 338 -23.91 16.51 -5.29
C LEU A 338 -24.57 17.86 -5.61
N CYS A 339 -23.81 18.79 -6.21
CA CYS A 339 -24.33 20.09 -6.63
C CYS A 339 -25.43 19.93 -7.68
N LEU A 340 -25.23 19.05 -8.67
CA LEU A 340 -26.22 18.75 -9.69
C LEU A 340 -27.50 18.14 -9.08
N CYS A 341 -27.34 17.20 -8.13
CA CYS A 341 -28.46 16.59 -7.42
C CYS A 341 -29.29 17.64 -6.68
N ILE A 342 -28.64 18.55 -5.94
CA ILE A 342 -29.32 19.67 -5.25
C ILE A 342 -30.10 20.53 -6.27
N ALA A 343 -29.49 20.90 -7.40
CA ALA A 343 -30.10 21.70 -8.43
C ALA A 343 -31.33 21.00 -9.05
N LEU A 344 -31.20 19.70 -9.35
CA LEU A 344 -32.32 18.90 -9.90
C LEU A 344 -33.45 18.77 -8.91
N VAL A 345 -33.14 18.53 -7.64
CA VAL A 345 -34.15 18.45 -6.59
C VAL A 345 -34.92 19.76 -6.44
N VAL A 346 -34.21 20.89 -6.41
CA VAL A 346 -34.86 22.24 -6.40
C VAL A 346 -35.73 22.45 -7.62
N ALA A 347 -35.29 22.03 -8.80
CA ALA A 347 -36.06 22.13 -10.02
C ALA A 347 -37.36 21.29 -9.97
N VAL A 348 -37.26 20.05 -9.47
CA VAL A 348 -38.43 19.17 -9.27
C VAL A 348 -39.39 19.78 -8.27
N ILE A 349 -38.92 20.28 -7.14
CA ILE A 349 -39.77 20.96 -6.13
C ILE A 349 -40.50 22.15 -6.76
N PHE A 350 -39.81 22.94 -7.57
CA PHE A 350 -40.44 24.07 -8.29
C PHE A 350 -41.58 23.63 -9.21
N VAL A 351 -41.38 22.53 -9.93
CA VAL A 351 -42.42 21.97 -10.83
C VAL A 351 -43.65 21.51 -10.04
N PHE A 352 -43.44 20.91 -8.87
CA PHE A 352 -44.55 20.42 -8.03
C PHE A 352 -45.25 21.51 -7.23
N LEU A 353 -44.49 22.39 -6.52
CA LEU A 353 -45.09 23.44 -5.69
C LEU A 353 -45.50 24.67 -6.48
N ARG A 354 -44.97 24.90 -7.68
CA ARG A 354 -45.35 25.94 -8.66
C ARG A 354 -45.35 27.38 -8.13
N THR A 355 -44.81 27.60 -6.92
CA THR A 355 -44.69 28.92 -6.29
C THR A 355 -43.26 29.13 -5.83
N PHE A 356 -42.69 30.29 -6.23
CA PHE A 356 -41.31 30.64 -5.87
C PHE A 356 -41.11 30.70 -4.35
N ALA A 357 -42.11 31.23 -3.63
CA ALA A 357 -42.05 31.34 -2.17
C ALA A 357 -42.01 29.98 -1.46
N ALA A 358 -42.76 28.99 -1.95
CA ALA A 358 -42.73 27.64 -1.38
C ALA A 358 -41.46 26.88 -1.79
N THR A 359 -40.89 27.12 -2.97
CA THR A 359 -39.67 26.45 -3.47
C THR A 359 -38.43 26.93 -2.74
N ILE A 360 -38.34 28.22 -2.37
CA ILE A 360 -37.16 28.80 -1.72
C ILE A 360 -36.94 28.21 -0.33
N ILE A 361 -37.98 27.75 0.36
CA ILE A 361 -37.89 27.23 1.73
C ILE A 361 -37.08 25.93 1.75
N PRO A 362 -37.42 24.86 0.98
CA PRO A 362 -36.60 23.65 0.94
C PRO A 362 -35.23 23.90 0.29
N SER A 363 -35.15 24.86 -0.68
CA SER A 363 -33.86 25.24 -1.27
C SER A 363 -32.85 25.84 -0.30
N ILE A 364 -33.30 26.37 0.85
CA ILE A 364 -32.45 26.81 1.96
C ILE A 364 -32.25 25.66 2.95
N ALA A 365 -33.24 24.85 3.22
CA ALA A 365 -33.19 23.78 4.20
C ALA A 365 -32.18 22.68 3.82
N VAL A 366 -32.10 22.31 2.53
CA VAL A 366 -31.20 21.25 2.03
C VAL A 366 -29.73 21.61 2.21
N PRO A 367 -29.23 22.72 1.63
CA PRO A 367 -27.82 23.08 1.83
C PRO A 367 -27.48 23.28 3.31
N LEU A 368 -28.37 23.84 4.09
CA LEU A 368 -28.15 24.05 5.52
C LEU A 368 -27.96 22.72 6.27
N SER A 369 -28.77 21.71 5.95
CA SER A 369 -28.65 20.39 6.57
C SER A 369 -27.35 19.69 6.17
N LEU A 370 -26.99 19.75 4.89
CA LEU A 370 -25.75 19.16 4.38
C LEU A 370 -24.52 19.85 4.98
N ILE A 371 -24.49 21.19 4.96
CA ILE A 371 -23.36 21.96 5.53
C ILE A 371 -23.26 21.75 7.03
N GLY A 372 -24.38 21.68 7.74
CA GLY A 372 -24.40 21.38 9.17
C GLY A 372 -23.80 20.01 9.49
N THR A 373 -23.92 19.03 8.59
CA THR A 373 -23.36 17.69 8.75
C THR A 373 -21.84 17.71 8.80
N PHE A 374 -21.18 18.59 8.04
CA PHE A 374 -19.72 18.71 8.05
C PHE A 374 -19.16 19.05 9.44
N ALA A 375 -19.90 19.81 10.25
CA ALA A 375 -19.50 20.12 11.62
C ALA A 375 -19.40 18.87 12.52
N VAL A 376 -20.33 17.96 12.36
CA VAL A 376 -20.35 16.68 13.11
C VAL A 376 -19.30 15.71 12.56
N MET A 377 -19.15 15.64 11.23
CA MET A 377 -18.10 14.83 10.59
C MET A 377 -16.71 15.25 11.10
N TYR A 378 -16.44 16.55 11.16
CA TYR A 378 -15.16 17.07 11.69
C TYR A 378 -14.96 16.69 13.16
N GLY A 379 -16.02 16.83 14.00
CA GLY A 379 -15.98 16.44 15.41
C GLY A 379 -15.77 14.94 15.65
N LEU A 380 -16.14 14.10 14.69
CA LEU A 380 -15.94 12.65 14.71
C LEU A 380 -14.63 12.20 14.07
N GLY A 381 -13.85 13.11 13.47
CA GLY A 381 -12.61 12.79 12.78
C GLY A 381 -12.80 12.12 11.42
N TYR A 382 -13.96 12.29 10.78
CA TYR A 382 -14.24 11.72 9.47
C TYR A 382 -13.62 12.54 8.34
N SER A 383 -13.47 11.92 7.16
CA SER A 383 -12.95 12.56 5.96
C SER A 383 -14.06 12.85 4.93
N LEU A 384 -13.77 13.79 4.01
CA LEU A 384 -14.52 13.91 2.76
C LEU A 384 -14.00 12.85 1.80
N ASN A 385 -14.77 11.79 1.64
CA ASN A 385 -14.44 10.67 0.78
C ASN A 385 -15.66 10.25 -0.06
N ASN A 386 -15.45 9.37 -1.03
CA ASN A 386 -16.51 8.96 -1.94
C ASN A 386 -17.74 8.40 -1.21
N LEU A 387 -17.55 7.67 -0.09
CA LEU A 387 -18.69 7.12 0.66
C LEU A 387 -19.44 8.17 1.47
N THR A 388 -18.73 9.10 2.13
CA THR A 388 -19.37 10.18 2.88
C THR A 388 -20.09 11.16 1.95
N LEU A 389 -19.52 11.48 0.78
CA LEU A 389 -20.15 12.31 -0.25
C LEU A 389 -21.36 11.60 -0.87
N MET A 390 -21.29 10.28 -1.11
CA MET A 390 -22.42 9.48 -1.56
C MET A 390 -23.53 9.47 -0.50
N ALA A 391 -23.19 9.36 0.79
CA ALA A 391 -24.17 9.48 1.88
C ALA A 391 -24.91 10.84 1.86
N LEU A 392 -24.15 11.93 1.64
CA LEU A 392 -24.73 13.27 1.49
C LEU A 392 -25.62 13.38 0.26
N THR A 393 -25.22 12.82 -0.87
CA THR A 393 -26.02 12.81 -2.11
C THR A 393 -27.33 12.06 -1.90
N ILE A 394 -27.29 10.87 -1.31
CA ILE A 394 -28.48 10.08 -0.98
C ILE A 394 -29.37 10.83 0.04
N SER A 395 -28.76 11.46 1.05
CA SER A 395 -29.49 12.19 2.08
C SER A 395 -30.27 13.38 1.54
N THR A 396 -29.85 13.95 0.40
CA THR A 396 -30.52 15.09 -0.25
C THR A 396 -32.01 14.79 -0.50
N GLY A 397 -32.33 13.54 -0.91
CA GLY A 397 -33.71 13.09 -1.11
C GLY A 397 -34.52 13.07 0.19
N PHE A 398 -33.94 12.51 1.26
CA PHE A 398 -34.60 12.43 2.58
C PHE A 398 -34.80 13.81 3.22
N VAL A 399 -33.78 14.66 3.11
CA VAL A 399 -33.82 16.03 3.66
C VAL A 399 -34.91 16.86 3.01
N VAL A 400 -35.11 16.68 1.69
CA VAL A 400 -36.13 17.41 0.94
C VAL A 400 -37.52 16.95 1.33
N ASP A 401 -37.73 15.65 1.50
CA ASP A 401 -39.02 15.06 1.82
C ASP A 401 -39.60 15.64 3.13
N ASP A 402 -38.82 15.72 4.20
CA ASP A 402 -39.18 16.32 5.45
C ASP A 402 -39.69 17.76 5.30
N ALA A 403 -38.98 18.54 4.50
CA ALA A 403 -39.34 19.94 4.23
C ALA A 403 -40.63 20.05 3.38
N ILE A 404 -40.78 19.20 2.37
CA ILE A 404 -41.96 19.18 1.45
C ILE A 404 -43.20 18.84 2.26
N VAL A 405 -43.17 17.76 3.05
CA VAL A 405 -44.32 17.32 3.85
C VAL A 405 -44.77 18.40 4.83
N MET A 406 -43.83 19.11 5.48
CA MET A 406 -44.11 20.23 6.34
C MET A 406 -44.80 21.41 5.56
N ILE A 407 -44.21 21.79 4.42
CA ILE A 407 -44.71 22.90 3.61
C ILE A 407 -46.09 22.58 3.04
N GLU A 408 -46.30 21.39 2.51
CA GLU A 408 -47.56 20.96 1.92
C GLU A 408 -48.69 21.05 2.95
N ASN A 409 -48.44 20.51 4.15
CA ASN A 409 -49.46 20.55 5.23
C ASN A 409 -49.80 21.97 5.68
N ILE A 410 -48.80 22.87 5.77
CA ILE A 410 -49.01 24.26 6.12
C ILE A 410 -49.73 25.01 4.99
N THR A 411 -49.33 24.78 3.71
CA THR A 411 -49.95 25.38 2.54
C THR A 411 -51.42 25.02 2.43
N ARG A 412 -51.79 23.78 2.73
CA ARG A 412 -53.18 23.32 2.78
C ARG A 412 -54.03 24.15 3.72
N TYR A 413 -53.51 24.51 4.91
CA TYR A 413 -54.27 25.37 5.86
C TYR A 413 -54.32 26.81 5.41
N VAL A 414 -53.26 27.33 4.74
CA VAL A 414 -53.30 28.69 4.13
C VAL A 414 -54.32 28.75 2.98
N GLU A 415 -54.44 27.71 2.15
CA GLU A 415 -55.42 27.60 1.09
C GLU A 415 -56.87 27.53 1.61
N GLN A 416 -57.04 26.92 2.80
CA GLN A 416 -58.33 26.89 3.51
C GLN A 416 -58.71 28.24 4.12
N GLY A 417 -57.88 29.31 3.94
CA GLY A 417 -58.12 30.68 4.39
C GLY A 417 -57.58 31.00 5.79
N GLU A 418 -56.82 30.12 6.44
CA GLU A 418 -56.15 30.44 7.70
C GLU A 418 -55.02 31.44 7.51
N LYS A 419 -54.76 32.31 8.49
CA LYS A 419 -53.61 33.21 8.47
C LYS A 419 -52.29 32.42 8.49
N PRO A 420 -51.23 32.79 7.73
CA PRO A 420 -50.02 32.02 7.63
C PRO A 420 -49.36 31.60 8.98
N LEU A 421 -49.40 32.49 9.97
CA LEU A 421 -48.87 32.17 11.30
C LEU A 421 -49.71 31.07 12.04
N ALA A 422 -51.03 31.16 11.94
CA ALA A 422 -51.92 30.16 12.54
C ALA A 422 -51.82 28.83 11.81
N ALA A 423 -51.79 28.88 10.48
CA ALA A 423 -51.56 27.72 9.61
C ALA A 423 -50.22 27.01 9.92
N ALA A 424 -49.15 27.78 10.11
CA ALA A 424 -47.83 27.22 10.46
C ALA A 424 -47.81 26.56 11.84
N LEU A 425 -48.46 27.14 12.83
CA LEU A 425 -48.57 26.55 14.19
C LEU A 425 -49.37 25.22 14.18
N LYS A 426 -50.50 25.22 13.46
CA LYS A 426 -51.41 24.07 13.38
C LYS A 426 -50.82 22.96 12.49
N GLY A 427 -50.29 23.31 11.34
CA GLY A 427 -49.62 22.37 10.44
C GLY A 427 -48.41 21.69 11.05
N ALA A 428 -47.54 22.46 11.73
CA ALA A 428 -46.36 21.92 12.41
C ALA A 428 -46.71 21.03 13.59
N GLU A 429 -47.82 21.31 14.32
CA GLU A 429 -48.29 20.45 15.39
C GLU A 429 -48.79 19.10 14.89
N GLN A 430 -49.48 19.11 13.75
CA GLN A 430 -50.03 17.90 13.15
C GLN A 430 -48.97 16.97 12.61
N ILE A 431 -47.94 17.52 11.91
CA ILE A 431 -46.94 16.73 11.20
C ILE A 431 -45.67 16.49 12.04
N GLY A 432 -45.47 17.22 13.15
CA GLY A 432 -44.24 17.11 13.94
C GLY A 432 -43.95 15.70 14.44
N PHE A 433 -44.95 14.97 14.87
CA PHE A 433 -44.80 13.57 15.30
C PHE A 433 -44.45 12.65 14.12
N THR A 434 -45.04 12.89 12.95
CA THR A 434 -44.76 12.12 11.72
C THR A 434 -43.31 12.27 11.28
N ILE A 435 -42.79 13.48 11.27
CA ILE A 435 -41.37 13.74 10.93
C ILE A 435 -40.44 13.03 11.90
N MET A 436 -40.71 13.16 13.22
CA MET A 436 -39.89 12.45 14.22
C MET A 436 -39.92 10.92 14.04
N SER A 437 -41.09 10.37 13.77
CA SER A 437 -41.28 8.92 13.55
C SER A 437 -40.54 8.46 12.27
N LEU A 438 -40.59 9.23 11.17
CA LEU A 438 -39.87 8.95 9.93
C LEU A 438 -38.37 9.00 10.17
N THR A 439 -37.86 10.04 10.83
CA THR A 439 -36.44 10.19 11.17
C THR A 439 -35.92 8.99 11.96
N VAL A 440 -36.64 8.58 13.02
CA VAL A 440 -36.26 7.41 13.84
C VAL A 440 -36.29 6.12 13.02
N SER A 441 -37.29 5.94 12.16
CA SER A 441 -37.41 4.75 11.32
C SER A 441 -36.27 4.68 10.29
N LEU A 442 -35.89 5.80 9.66
CA LEU A 442 -34.79 5.87 8.70
C LEU A 442 -33.44 5.56 9.36
N ILE A 443 -33.22 6.11 10.57
CA ILE A 443 -31.98 5.82 11.33
C ILE A 443 -31.95 4.35 11.78
N ALA A 444 -33.08 3.80 12.20
CA ALA A 444 -33.17 2.40 12.62
C ALA A 444 -32.76 1.41 11.53
N VAL A 445 -33.02 1.73 10.26
CA VAL A 445 -32.56 0.91 9.12
C VAL A 445 -31.04 0.92 8.98
N LEU A 446 -30.35 1.97 9.43
CA LEU A 446 -28.89 2.10 9.35
C LEU A 446 -28.16 1.46 10.54
N ILE A 447 -28.87 1.17 11.65
CA ILE A 447 -28.27 0.57 12.84
C ILE A 447 -27.52 -0.73 12.56
N PRO A 448 -28.03 -1.69 11.75
CA PRO A 448 -27.29 -2.91 11.44
C PRO A 448 -25.91 -2.68 10.82
N LEU A 449 -25.73 -1.63 10.01
CA LEU A 449 -24.45 -1.27 9.41
C LEU A 449 -23.39 -0.87 10.45
N LEU A 450 -23.84 -0.33 11.60
CA LEU A 450 -22.95 0.07 12.70
C LEU A 450 -22.42 -1.13 13.50
N PHE A 451 -23.06 -2.27 13.40
CA PHE A 451 -22.66 -3.52 14.07
C PHE A 451 -21.88 -4.47 13.16
N MET A 452 -21.63 -4.07 11.91
CA MET A 452 -20.74 -4.84 11.05
C MET A 452 -19.29 -4.76 11.57
N GLY A 453 -18.60 -5.90 11.56
CA GLY A 453 -17.21 -6.00 11.95
C GLY A 453 -16.24 -5.73 10.80
N ASP A 454 -14.96 -5.80 11.10
CA ASP A 454 -13.83 -5.76 10.16
C ASP A 454 -13.80 -4.53 9.23
N ILE A 455 -13.14 -4.65 8.09
CA ILE A 455 -12.98 -3.59 7.08
C ILE A 455 -14.34 -3.12 6.56
N THR A 456 -15.26 -4.04 6.27
CA THR A 456 -16.59 -3.72 5.76
C THR A 456 -17.35 -2.85 6.74
N GLY A 457 -17.28 -3.18 8.03
CA GLY A 457 -17.92 -2.38 9.09
C GLY A 457 -17.34 -0.97 9.18
N ARG A 458 -16.01 -0.80 9.08
CA ARG A 458 -15.38 0.53 9.09
C ARG A 458 -15.79 1.39 7.90
N LEU A 459 -15.78 0.82 6.69
CA LEU A 459 -16.21 1.50 5.47
C LEU A 459 -17.64 2.02 5.58
N PHE A 460 -18.57 1.15 5.94
CA PHE A 460 -19.97 1.53 6.01
C PHE A 460 -20.34 2.33 7.26
N ARG A 461 -19.52 2.33 8.31
CA ARG A 461 -19.75 3.13 9.50
C ARG A 461 -19.75 4.63 9.22
N GLU A 462 -18.74 5.15 8.50
CA GLU A 462 -18.71 6.56 8.12
C GLU A 462 -19.91 6.95 7.25
N PHE A 463 -20.26 6.09 6.29
CA PHE A 463 -21.44 6.26 5.45
C PHE A 463 -22.73 6.33 6.30
N ALA A 464 -22.96 5.33 7.16
CA ALA A 464 -24.18 5.22 7.94
C ALA A 464 -24.31 6.36 8.96
N VAL A 465 -23.21 6.74 9.61
CA VAL A 465 -23.22 7.85 10.59
C VAL A 465 -23.44 9.19 9.87
N THR A 466 -22.75 9.44 8.77
CA THR A 466 -22.93 10.68 7.98
C THR A 466 -24.36 10.83 7.51
N LEU A 467 -24.94 9.76 6.96
CA LEU A 467 -26.34 9.74 6.53
C LEU A 467 -27.30 9.97 7.71
N SER A 468 -27.09 9.28 8.84
CA SER A 468 -27.92 9.44 10.04
C SER A 468 -27.85 10.86 10.60
N VAL A 469 -26.67 11.44 10.68
CA VAL A 469 -26.46 12.82 11.15
C VAL A 469 -27.16 13.82 10.24
N THR A 470 -27.05 13.66 8.92
CA THR A 470 -27.72 14.52 7.95
C THR A 470 -29.24 14.48 8.12
N ILE A 471 -29.81 13.28 8.30
CA ILE A 471 -31.25 13.08 8.55
C ILE A 471 -31.66 13.73 9.88
N LEU A 472 -30.86 13.61 10.96
CA LEU A 472 -31.15 14.28 12.23
C LEU A 472 -31.14 15.80 12.13
N ILE A 473 -30.15 16.37 11.45
CA ILE A 473 -30.06 17.82 11.24
C ILE A 473 -31.23 18.27 10.37
N SER A 474 -31.61 17.50 9.33
CA SER A 474 -32.79 17.74 8.52
C SER A 474 -34.07 17.83 9.35
N ALA A 475 -34.29 16.87 10.26
CA ALA A 475 -35.44 16.90 11.13
C ALA A 475 -35.48 18.15 12.02
N VAL A 476 -34.31 18.56 12.56
CA VAL A 476 -34.21 19.81 13.34
C VAL A 476 -34.54 21.03 12.48
N VAL A 477 -33.99 21.12 11.26
CA VAL A 477 -34.25 22.23 10.31
C VAL A 477 -35.71 22.23 9.90
N SER A 478 -36.28 21.07 9.57
CA SER A 478 -37.70 20.93 9.15
C SER A 478 -38.72 21.22 10.26
N LEU A 479 -38.36 20.97 11.53
CA LEU A 479 -39.21 21.31 12.67
C LEU A 479 -39.03 22.74 13.18
N THR A 480 -37.96 23.45 12.77
CA THR A 480 -37.66 24.79 13.30
C THR A 480 -37.68 25.87 12.19
N LEU A 481 -36.79 25.79 11.22
CA LEU A 481 -36.65 26.77 10.15
C LEU A 481 -37.82 26.73 9.18
N THR A 482 -38.19 25.56 8.70
CA THR A 482 -39.22 25.39 7.66
C THR A 482 -40.56 25.99 8.07
N PRO A 483 -41.17 25.68 9.26
CA PRO A 483 -42.43 26.27 9.65
C PRO A 483 -42.31 27.75 9.98
N MET A 484 -41.17 28.23 10.45
CA MET A 484 -40.91 29.65 10.63
C MET A 484 -40.90 30.40 9.32
N LEU A 485 -40.22 29.88 8.27
CA LEU A 485 -40.23 30.48 6.93
C LEU A 485 -41.59 30.43 6.30
N CYS A 486 -42.34 29.31 6.46
CA CYS A 486 -43.73 29.20 5.96
C CYS A 486 -44.62 30.31 6.56
N ALA A 487 -44.54 30.57 7.87
CA ALA A 487 -45.28 31.63 8.57
C ALA A 487 -45.03 33.05 8.02
N ARG A 488 -43.86 33.26 7.38
CA ARG A 488 -43.40 34.58 6.89
C ARG A 488 -43.51 34.74 5.38
N LEU A 489 -43.21 33.69 4.62
CA LEU A 489 -43.10 33.75 3.15
C LEU A 489 -44.35 33.32 2.41
N LEU A 490 -45.14 32.38 2.98
CA LEU A 490 -46.36 31.92 2.33
C LEU A 490 -47.44 32.99 2.40
N LYS A 491 -48.18 33.13 1.27
CA LYS A 491 -49.32 34.03 1.14
C LYS A 491 -50.45 33.29 0.50
N HIS A 492 -51.69 33.61 0.90
CA HIS A 492 -52.85 33.10 0.22
C HIS A 492 -52.91 33.65 -1.23
N GLN A 493 -52.95 32.78 -2.22
CA GLN A 493 -53.07 33.14 -3.63
C GLN A 493 -54.46 32.85 -4.11
N ASP A 494 -55.14 33.86 -4.64
CA ASP A 494 -56.46 33.73 -5.27
C ASP A 494 -56.35 32.86 -6.55
N PRO A 495 -57.17 31.80 -6.72
CA PRO A 495 -57.13 30.92 -7.89
C PRO A 495 -57.33 31.66 -9.23
N SER A 496 -57.96 32.84 -9.16
CA SER A 496 -58.28 33.65 -10.35
C SER A 496 -57.05 34.35 -10.98
N GLN A 497 -55.95 34.52 -10.23
CA GLN A 497 -54.74 35.20 -10.67
C GLN A 497 -53.61 34.26 -11.19
N GLN A 498 -53.88 32.98 -11.31
CA GLN A 498 -52.89 31.98 -11.68
C GLN A 498 -52.60 31.97 -13.17
N GLY A 499 -51.31 32.01 -13.55
CA GLY A 499 -50.82 32.11 -14.92
C GLY A 499 -51.12 30.88 -15.80
N ARG A 500 -50.92 31.00 -17.14
CA ARG A 500 -51.15 29.89 -18.09
C ARG A 500 -50.34 28.62 -17.77
N PHE A 501 -49.11 28.79 -17.32
CA PHE A 501 -48.24 27.63 -16.91
C PHE A 501 -48.87 26.82 -15.79
N TYR A 502 -49.40 27.47 -14.77
CA TYR A 502 -50.06 26.81 -13.64
C TYR A 502 -51.25 25.97 -14.12
N LYS A 503 -52.11 26.53 -14.95
CA LYS A 503 -53.32 25.86 -15.48
C LYS A 503 -53.01 24.66 -16.36
N VAL A 504 -51.94 24.71 -17.16
CA VAL A 504 -51.50 23.56 -17.99
C VAL A 504 -50.92 22.45 -17.11
N SER A 505 -50.07 22.81 -16.17
CA SER A 505 -49.46 21.88 -15.20
C SER A 505 -50.54 21.21 -14.32
N GLU A 506 -51.54 21.97 -13.83
CA GLU A 506 -52.66 21.45 -13.05
C GLU A 506 -53.45 20.39 -13.81
N ARG A 507 -53.81 20.65 -15.08
CA ARG A 507 -54.53 19.65 -15.89
C ARG A 507 -53.71 18.36 -16.10
N MET A 508 -52.38 18.50 -16.25
CA MET A 508 -51.50 17.34 -16.38
C MET A 508 -51.45 16.51 -15.06
N PHE A 509 -51.34 17.18 -13.91
CA PHE A 509 -51.39 16.51 -12.60
C PHE A 509 -52.75 15.87 -12.30
N GLU A 510 -53.87 16.57 -12.59
CA GLU A 510 -55.21 15.99 -12.46
C GLU A 510 -55.38 14.76 -13.33
N GLY A 511 -54.87 14.80 -14.57
CA GLY A 511 -54.85 13.65 -15.46
C GLY A 511 -54.05 12.47 -14.90
N THR A 512 -52.88 12.73 -14.29
CA THR A 512 -52.06 11.72 -13.63
C THR A 512 -52.76 11.14 -12.40
N ILE A 513 -53.36 11.96 -11.54
CA ILE A 513 -54.13 11.53 -10.36
C ILE A 513 -55.30 10.66 -10.77
N ALA A 514 -56.08 11.06 -11.82
CA ALA A 514 -57.20 10.30 -12.34
C ALA A 514 -56.80 8.96 -12.96
N PHE A 515 -55.58 8.90 -13.59
CA PHE A 515 -55.02 7.64 -14.05
C PHE A 515 -54.62 6.74 -12.90
N TYR A 516 -53.93 7.29 -11.89
CA TYR A 516 -53.53 6.56 -10.70
C TYR A 516 -54.76 6.04 -9.95
N GLY A 517 -55.80 6.86 -9.75
CA GLY A 517 -57.05 6.44 -9.12
C GLY A 517 -57.67 5.21 -9.80
N ARG A 518 -57.76 5.26 -11.16
CA ARG A 518 -58.31 4.13 -11.92
C ARG A 518 -57.48 2.86 -11.81
N THR A 519 -56.18 2.97 -11.80
CA THR A 519 -55.30 1.83 -11.65
C THR A 519 -55.34 1.26 -10.19
N LEU A 520 -55.46 2.15 -9.23
CA LEU A 520 -55.59 1.76 -7.80
C LEU A 520 -56.89 1.01 -7.55
N ASP A 521 -58.02 1.53 -8.07
CA ASP A 521 -59.32 0.88 -7.98
C ASP A 521 -59.28 -0.51 -8.62
N TRP A 522 -58.67 -0.64 -9.79
CA TRP A 522 -58.50 -1.93 -10.48
C TRP A 522 -57.67 -2.93 -9.63
N VAL A 523 -56.63 -2.47 -8.98
CA VAL A 523 -55.76 -3.30 -8.09
C VAL A 523 -56.51 -3.72 -6.83
N LEU A 524 -57.25 -2.79 -6.20
CA LEU A 524 -58.04 -3.04 -5.02
C LEU A 524 -59.21 -4.01 -5.24
N GLU A 525 -59.83 -3.96 -6.42
CA GLU A 525 -60.88 -4.90 -6.81
C GLU A 525 -60.32 -6.33 -7.02
N ARG A 526 -59.04 -6.45 -7.47
CA ARG A 526 -58.43 -7.75 -7.76
C ARG A 526 -57.40 -8.18 -6.72
N ARG A 527 -57.79 -8.18 -5.45
CA ARG A 527 -56.92 -8.44 -4.29
C ARG A 527 -56.11 -9.73 -4.43
N THR A 528 -56.76 -10.83 -4.87
CA THR A 528 -56.11 -12.13 -5.02
C THR A 528 -55.04 -12.10 -6.12
N LEU A 529 -55.29 -11.46 -7.24
CA LEU A 529 -54.30 -11.31 -8.33
C LEU A 529 -53.11 -10.45 -7.86
N THR A 530 -53.38 -9.37 -7.15
CA THR A 530 -52.36 -8.51 -6.57
C THR A 530 -51.45 -9.27 -5.56
N LEU A 531 -52.08 -10.09 -4.72
CA LEU A 531 -51.32 -10.96 -3.77
C LEU A 531 -50.45 -11.96 -4.54
N VAL A 532 -50.98 -12.61 -5.57
CA VAL A 532 -50.23 -13.58 -6.39
C VAL A 532 -49.03 -12.89 -7.07
N VAL A 533 -49.22 -11.70 -7.62
CA VAL A 533 -48.13 -10.92 -8.23
C VAL A 533 -47.09 -10.55 -7.20
N ALA A 534 -47.50 -10.11 -6.00
CA ALA A 534 -46.57 -9.76 -4.91
C ALA A 534 -45.72 -10.98 -4.47
N VAL A 535 -46.36 -12.14 -4.30
CA VAL A 535 -45.66 -13.38 -3.92
C VAL A 535 -44.75 -13.87 -5.04
N ALA A 536 -45.22 -13.80 -6.28
CA ALA A 536 -44.38 -14.15 -7.45
C ALA A 536 -43.14 -13.23 -7.55
N THR A 537 -43.29 -11.94 -7.34
CA THR A 537 -42.19 -10.98 -7.30
C THR A 537 -41.20 -11.33 -6.20
N LEU A 538 -41.67 -11.68 -5.01
CA LEU A 538 -40.82 -12.11 -3.89
C LEU A 538 -40.02 -13.38 -4.27
N ILE A 539 -40.70 -14.38 -4.86
CA ILE A 539 -40.04 -15.62 -5.29
C ILE A 539 -38.99 -15.33 -6.37
N VAL A 540 -39.29 -14.51 -7.37
CA VAL A 540 -38.33 -14.11 -8.40
C VAL A 540 -37.15 -13.37 -7.80
N THR A 541 -37.38 -12.48 -6.84
CA THR A 541 -36.31 -11.77 -6.11
C THR A 541 -35.38 -12.73 -5.38
N LEU A 542 -35.93 -13.73 -4.68
CA LEU A 542 -35.14 -14.74 -3.99
C LEU A 542 -34.33 -15.61 -4.97
N LEU A 543 -34.94 -15.98 -6.10
CA LEU A 543 -34.25 -16.75 -7.13
C LEU A 543 -33.12 -15.93 -7.76
N LEU A 544 -33.37 -14.67 -8.10
CA LEU A 544 -32.34 -13.76 -8.62
C LEU A 544 -31.20 -13.55 -7.61
N TYR A 545 -31.51 -13.40 -6.34
CA TYR A 545 -30.52 -13.27 -5.27
C TYR A 545 -29.59 -14.51 -5.18
N MET A 546 -30.11 -15.73 -5.45
CA MET A 546 -29.31 -16.95 -5.46
C MET A 546 -28.42 -17.06 -6.71
N VAL A 547 -28.87 -16.53 -7.84
CA VAL A 547 -28.18 -16.66 -9.14
C VAL A 547 -27.16 -15.54 -9.38
N ILE A 548 -27.38 -14.35 -8.82
CA ILE A 548 -26.50 -13.20 -9.06
C ILE A 548 -25.06 -13.47 -8.58
N PRO A 549 -24.04 -13.18 -9.42
CA PRO A 549 -22.64 -13.32 -9.02
C PRO A 549 -22.32 -12.42 -7.82
N LYS A 550 -21.56 -12.95 -6.88
CA LYS A 550 -21.18 -12.23 -5.65
C LYS A 550 -19.70 -11.90 -5.68
N GLY A 551 -19.35 -10.61 -5.53
CA GLY A 551 -17.99 -10.09 -5.41
C GLY A 551 -17.85 -9.21 -4.18
N PHE A 552 -16.62 -8.81 -3.85
CA PHE A 552 -16.35 -7.94 -2.70
C PHE A 552 -16.46 -6.47 -3.12
N PHE A 553 -15.45 -5.97 -3.80
CA PHE A 553 -15.46 -4.62 -4.40
C PHE A 553 -15.17 -4.71 -5.90
N PRO A 554 -15.73 -3.80 -6.72
CA PRO A 554 -15.34 -3.70 -8.10
C PRO A 554 -13.90 -3.17 -8.20
N VAL A 555 -13.14 -3.71 -9.15
CA VAL A 555 -11.79 -3.27 -9.46
C VAL A 555 -11.82 -1.83 -9.97
N GLN A 556 -11.09 -0.94 -9.30
CA GLN A 556 -10.98 0.47 -9.67
C GLN A 556 -9.98 0.66 -10.80
N ASP A 557 -10.18 1.68 -11.60
CA ASP A 557 -9.25 2.13 -12.63
C ASP A 557 -8.53 3.40 -12.17
N THR A 558 -7.43 3.23 -11.45
CA THR A 558 -6.59 4.34 -10.96
C THR A 558 -5.62 4.89 -12.02
N GLY A 559 -5.55 4.27 -13.20
CA GLY A 559 -4.56 4.61 -14.22
C GLY A 559 -3.17 4.05 -13.95
N GLU A 560 -3.02 3.17 -12.96
CA GLU A 560 -1.76 2.56 -12.57
C GLU A 560 -1.87 1.04 -12.57
N ILE A 561 -0.79 0.39 -13.04
CA ILE A 561 -0.65 -1.06 -13.04
C ILE A 561 0.64 -1.41 -12.30
N GLN A 562 0.53 -2.34 -11.36
CA GLN A 562 1.68 -2.96 -10.70
C GLN A 562 1.99 -4.27 -11.40
N GLY A 563 3.25 -4.46 -11.77
CA GLY A 563 3.76 -5.67 -12.39
C GLY A 563 4.86 -6.32 -11.58
N VAL A 564 4.84 -7.66 -11.54
CA VAL A 564 5.92 -8.49 -11.01
C VAL A 564 6.45 -9.33 -12.17
N SER A 565 7.69 -9.10 -12.55
CA SER A 565 8.39 -9.92 -13.54
C SER A 565 9.11 -11.07 -12.85
N GLU A 566 9.15 -12.22 -13.47
CA GLU A 566 9.79 -13.42 -12.95
C GLU A 566 10.47 -14.19 -14.07
N ALA A 567 11.75 -14.52 -13.86
CA ALA A 567 12.55 -15.32 -14.74
C ALA A 567 12.93 -16.67 -14.10
N ASP A 568 13.75 -17.46 -14.77
CA ASP A 568 14.25 -18.72 -14.24
C ASP A 568 14.96 -18.53 -12.89
N GLN A 569 14.76 -19.45 -11.93
CA GLN A 569 15.30 -19.34 -10.56
C GLN A 569 16.84 -19.36 -10.51
N SER A 570 17.50 -19.76 -11.58
CA SER A 570 18.97 -19.80 -11.72
C SER A 570 19.52 -18.70 -12.65
N ILE A 571 18.71 -17.72 -13.03
CA ILE A 571 19.14 -16.65 -13.92
C ILE A 571 20.20 -15.78 -13.24
N SER A 572 21.22 -15.35 -14.00
CA SER A 572 22.20 -14.38 -13.51
C SER A 572 21.60 -12.98 -13.47
N PHE A 573 22.12 -12.12 -12.60
CA PHE A 573 21.66 -10.73 -12.48
C PHE A 573 21.77 -9.96 -13.80
N SER A 574 22.88 -10.13 -14.52
CA SER A 574 23.09 -9.46 -15.81
C SER A 574 22.09 -9.93 -16.88
N GLU A 575 21.74 -11.21 -16.90
CA GLU A 575 20.72 -11.74 -17.81
C GLU A 575 19.31 -11.28 -17.38
N MET A 576 19.02 -11.26 -16.08
CA MET A 576 17.76 -10.70 -15.56
C MET A 576 17.59 -9.25 -15.98
N ALA A 577 18.64 -8.43 -15.88
CA ALA A 577 18.62 -7.03 -16.31
C ALA A 577 18.31 -6.91 -17.82
N ARG A 578 18.92 -7.78 -18.63
CA ARG A 578 18.68 -7.80 -20.08
C ARG A 578 17.27 -8.20 -20.43
N GLN A 579 16.72 -9.22 -19.75
CA GLN A 579 15.34 -9.67 -19.97
C GLN A 579 14.32 -8.62 -19.51
N GLN A 580 14.58 -8.00 -18.36
CA GLN A 580 13.75 -6.90 -17.84
C GLN A 580 13.66 -5.75 -18.84
N GLN A 581 14.78 -5.35 -19.46
CA GLN A 581 14.77 -4.27 -20.45
C GLN A 581 14.02 -4.64 -21.74
N LYS A 582 14.05 -5.91 -22.16
CA LYS A 582 13.20 -6.37 -23.28
C LYS A 582 11.71 -6.29 -22.94
N LEU A 583 11.37 -6.65 -21.71
CA LEU A 583 10.00 -6.56 -21.20
C LEU A 583 9.51 -5.11 -21.17
N VAL A 584 10.35 -4.22 -20.62
CA VAL A 584 10.11 -2.76 -20.59
C VAL A 584 9.90 -2.20 -22.00
N ALA A 585 10.73 -2.63 -22.95
CA ALA A 585 10.59 -2.20 -24.34
C ALA A 585 9.25 -2.60 -24.95
N ALA A 586 8.79 -3.84 -24.70
CA ALA A 586 7.51 -4.33 -25.18
C ALA A 586 6.31 -3.59 -24.53
N ILE A 587 6.41 -3.23 -23.25
CA ILE A 587 5.37 -2.48 -22.54
C ILE A 587 5.26 -1.05 -23.10
N LEU A 588 6.39 -0.38 -23.35
CA LEU A 588 6.41 0.99 -23.84
C LEU A 588 5.94 1.15 -25.31
N GLU A 589 5.79 0.06 -26.06
CA GLU A 589 5.15 0.07 -27.39
C GLU A 589 3.64 0.28 -27.33
N ASP A 590 3.01 0.04 -26.16
CA ASP A 590 1.57 0.21 -26.01
C ASP A 590 1.21 1.71 -25.93
N PRO A 591 0.29 2.21 -26.77
CA PRO A 591 -0.05 3.63 -26.81
C PRO A 591 -0.80 4.14 -25.57
N ALA A 592 -1.34 3.25 -24.72
CA ALA A 592 -1.99 3.61 -23.47
C ALA A 592 -1.00 3.86 -22.32
N VAL A 593 0.25 3.40 -22.47
CA VAL A 593 1.30 3.58 -21.46
C VAL A 593 1.88 4.99 -21.61
N ASP A 594 1.98 5.71 -20.51
CA ASP A 594 2.62 7.03 -20.44
C ASP A 594 4.08 6.89 -20.03
N SER A 595 4.33 6.22 -18.93
CA SER A 595 5.67 6.00 -18.38
C SER A 595 5.70 4.75 -17.50
N LEU A 596 6.90 4.28 -17.17
CA LEU A 596 7.07 3.22 -16.20
C LEU A 596 8.37 3.38 -15.41
N SER A 597 8.38 2.85 -14.19
CA SER A 597 9.60 2.53 -13.45
C SER A 597 9.78 1.02 -13.37
N SER A 598 11.01 0.56 -13.45
CA SER A 598 11.33 -0.85 -13.25
C SER A 598 12.54 -1.03 -12.34
N PHE A 599 12.51 -2.07 -11.53
CA PHE A 599 13.55 -2.41 -10.57
C PHE A 599 13.79 -3.91 -10.58
N ILE A 600 15.06 -4.30 -10.43
CA ILE A 600 15.51 -5.67 -10.17
C ILE A 600 16.56 -5.66 -9.05
N GLY A 601 16.65 -6.75 -8.34
CA GLY A 601 17.51 -6.88 -7.16
C GLY A 601 16.67 -7.02 -5.89
N VAL A 602 17.34 -7.15 -4.76
CA VAL A 602 16.70 -7.33 -3.46
C VAL A 602 16.74 -6.02 -2.68
N ASP A 603 15.57 -5.48 -2.33
CA ASP A 603 15.42 -4.21 -1.58
C ASP A 603 14.43 -4.29 -0.41
N GLY A 604 13.97 -5.50 -0.05
CA GLY A 604 12.98 -5.73 0.99
C GLY A 604 11.53 -5.68 0.49
N THR A 605 11.26 -5.07 -0.67
CA THR A 605 9.98 -5.15 -1.38
C THR A 605 10.05 -6.20 -2.48
N ASN A 606 11.11 -6.17 -3.28
CA ASN A 606 11.47 -7.27 -4.15
C ASN A 606 12.41 -8.21 -3.40
N THR A 607 12.06 -9.48 -3.33
CA THR A 607 12.71 -10.41 -2.41
C THR A 607 13.70 -11.36 -3.08
N THR A 608 13.68 -11.51 -4.41
CA THR A 608 14.56 -12.44 -5.13
C THR A 608 15.24 -11.81 -6.32
N LEU A 609 16.42 -12.33 -6.69
CA LEU A 609 17.20 -11.82 -7.83
C LEU A 609 16.60 -12.17 -9.19
N ASN A 610 15.77 -13.23 -9.27
CA ASN A 610 15.08 -13.64 -10.50
C ASN A 610 13.75 -12.90 -10.69
N SER A 611 13.37 -12.04 -9.79
CA SER A 611 12.16 -11.23 -9.89
C SER A 611 12.49 -9.73 -10.04
N GLY A 612 11.54 -9.00 -10.59
CA GLY A 612 11.62 -7.55 -10.72
C GLY A 612 10.25 -6.92 -10.53
N ARG A 613 10.24 -5.62 -10.29
CA ARG A 613 9.04 -4.83 -10.17
C ARG A 613 8.94 -3.83 -11.28
N ILE A 614 7.72 -3.65 -11.77
CA ILE A 614 7.40 -2.66 -12.78
C ILE A 614 6.16 -1.92 -12.32
N GLN A 615 6.25 -0.60 -12.23
CA GLN A 615 5.10 0.27 -12.03
C GLN A 615 4.82 0.98 -13.35
N ILE A 616 3.65 0.74 -13.92
CA ILE A 616 3.24 1.25 -15.23
C ILE A 616 2.19 2.33 -15.00
N ASN A 617 2.47 3.53 -15.48
CA ASN A 617 1.55 4.65 -15.46
C ASN A 617 0.85 4.72 -16.81
N LEU A 618 -0.46 4.73 -16.79
CA LEU A 618 -1.29 4.84 -17.98
C LEU A 618 -1.67 6.30 -18.24
N LYS A 619 -1.88 6.63 -19.51
CA LYS A 619 -2.47 7.90 -19.88
C LYS A 619 -3.88 8.04 -19.27
N PRO A 620 -4.38 9.28 -19.08
CA PRO A 620 -5.73 9.50 -18.58
C PRO A 620 -6.78 8.70 -19.35
N LEU A 621 -7.83 8.23 -18.67
CA LEU A 621 -8.88 7.37 -19.26
C LEU A 621 -9.52 8.00 -20.51
N ALA A 622 -9.70 9.32 -20.51
CA ALA A 622 -10.23 10.07 -21.64
C ALA A 622 -9.35 10.00 -22.90
N GLU A 623 -8.04 9.84 -22.76
CA GLU A 623 -7.11 9.75 -23.90
C GLU A 623 -6.92 8.31 -24.37
N ARG A 624 -6.85 7.34 -23.44
CA ARG A 624 -6.60 5.92 -23.78
C ARG A 624 -7.88 5.16 -24.19
N GLY A 625 -9.07 5.62 -23.76
CA GLY A 625 -10.38 5.04 -24.13
C GLY A 625 -10.63 3.59 -23.70
N LEU A 626 -9.71 2.99 -22.92
CA LEU A 626 -9.75 1.60 -22.46
C LEU A 626 -9.50 1.54 -20.94
N SER A 627 -10.19 0.64 -20.23
CA SER A 627 -9.93 0.39 -18.81
C SER A 627 -8.54 -0.22 -18.58
N ALA A 628 -7.98 -0.03 -17.36
CA ALA A 628 -6.71 -0.64 -16.95
C ALA A 628 -6.72 -2.17 -17.14
N ALA A 629 -7.82 -2.84 -16.81
CA ALA A 629 -7.98 -4.27 -17.03
C ALA A 629 -7.91 -4.67 -18.52
N ALA A 630 -8.45 -3.84 -19.41
CA ALA A 630 -8.36 -4.08 -20.86
C ALA A 630 -6.93 -3.85 -21.39
N VAL A 631 -6.22 -2.86 -20.85
CA VAL A 631 -4.81 -2.60 -21.16
C VAL A 631 -3.95 -3.78 -20.68
N ILE A 632 -4.17 -4.29 -19.45
CA ILE A 632 -3.46 -5.47 -18.92
C ILE A 632 -3.57 -6.65 -19.90
N ARG A 633 -4.78 -7.00 -20.35
CA ARG A 633 -4.98 -8.11 -21.31
C ARG A 633 -4.23 -7.88 -22.63
N ARG A 634 -4.18 -6.65 -23.12
CA ARG A 634 -3.43 -6.30 -24.33
C ARG A 634 -1.93 -6.42 -24.11
N LEU A 635 -1.44 -5.92 -22.98
CA LEU A 635 -0.03 -6.03 -22.59
C LEU A 635 0.38 -7.50 -22.39
N GLN A 636 -0.45 -8.33 -21.75
CA GLN A 636 -0.18 -9.77 -21.59
C GLN A 636 0.10 -10.44 -22.95
N ALA A 637 -0.69 -10.12 -24.00
CA ALA A 637 -0.47 -10.66 -25.33
C ALA A 637 0.85 -10.17 -25.98
N SER A 638 1.29 -8.96 -25.65
CA SER A 638 2.55 -8.40 -26.16
C SER A 638 3.77 -8.97 -25.41
N VAL A 639 3.72 -9.01 -24.08
CA VAL A 639 4.83 -9.48 -23.23
C VAL A 639 5.03 -10.99 -23.31
N ALA A 640 3.99 -11.78 -23.61
CA ALA A 640 4.10 -13.22 -23.84
C ALA A 640 5.04 -13.58 -25.00
N LYS A 641 5.37 -12.65 -25.87
CA LYS A 641 6.35 -12.82 -26.95
C LYS A 641 7.81 -12.71 -26.46
N VAL A 642 8.03 -12.17 -25.28
CA VAL A 642 9.34 -12.06 -24.66
C VAL A 642 9.65 -13.38 -23.96
N GLN A 643 10.58 -14.15 -24.53
CA GLN A 643 10.96 -15.45 -23.98
C GLN A 643 11.90 -15.32 -22.78
N GLY A 644 11.78 -16.22 -21.81
CA GLY A 644 12.68 -16.32 -20.65
C GLY A 644 12.32 -15.45 -19.46
N ILE A 645 11.23 -14.67 -19.55
CA ILE A 645 10.70 -13.88 -18.46
C ILE A 645 9.18 -13.81 -18.57
N SER A 646 8.49 -13.88 -17.44
CA SER A 646 7.04 -13.74 -17.34
C SER A 646 6.70 -12.42 -16.63
N LEU A 647 5.56 -11.82 -16.95
CA LEU A 647 5.04 -10.62 -16.26
C LEU A 647 3.63 -10.89 -15.75
N TYR A 648 3.46 -10.78 -14.47
CA TYR A 648 2.16 -10.77 -13.79
C TYR A 648 1.77 -9.33 -13.53
N MET A 649 0.53 -8.96 -13.82
CA MET A 649 0.05 -7.59 -13.71
C MET A 649 -1.27 -7.53 -12.96
N GLN A 650 -1.42 -6.49 -12.16
CA GLN A 650 -2.67 -6.15 -11.46
C GLN A 650 -2.88 -4.64 -11.44
N PRO A 651 -4.13 -4.16 -11.52
CA PRO A 651 -4.40 -2.73 -11.36
C PRO A 651 -4.18 -2.31 -9.90
N VAL A 652 -3.57 -1.16 -9.70
CA VAL A 652 -3.39 -0.58 -8.35
C VAL A 652 -4.74 -0.14 -7.81
N GLN A 653 -5.05 -0.51 -6.57
CA GLN A 653 -6.31 -0.16 -5.89
C GLN A 653 -6.08 0.91 -4.81
N ASP A 654 -7.12 1.68 -4.49
CA ASP A 654 -7.05 2.68 -3.41
C ASP A 654 -7.15 2.04 -2.01
N ILE A 655 -7.77 0.87 -1.91
CA ILE A 655 -7.77 0.04 -0.70
C ILE A 655 -6.89 -1.17 -0.96
N SER A 656 -5.88 -1.37 -0.13
CA SER A 656 -5.10 -2.60 -0.04
C SER A 656 -5.48 -3.30 1.25
N VAL A 657 -6.07 -4.48 1.12
CA VAL A 657 -6.36 -5.38 2.24
C VAL A 657 -5.24 -6.40 2.41
N GLU A 658 -4.48 -6.58 1.35
CA GLU A 658 -3.31 -7.44 1.28
C GLU A 658 -2.18 -6.89 2.15
N ASP A 659 -1.43 -7.78 2.77
CA ASP A 659 -0.25 -7.49 3.61
C ASP A 659 1.04 -8.07 3.01
N ILE A 660 0.91 -8.86 1.94
CA ILE A 660 2.02 -9.40 1.17
C ILE A 660 1.96 -8.87 -0.26
N VAL A 661 3.12 -8.53 -0.77
CA VAL A 661 3.28 -8.27 -2.19
C VAL A 661 3.15 -9.58 -2.97
N SER A 662 2.09 -9.70 -3.76
CA SER A 662 1.86 -10.88 -4.58
C SER A 662 1.99 -10.61 -6.08
N ARG A 663 2.05 -11.68 -6.86
CA ARG A 663 2.11 -11.61 -8.32
C ARG A 663 0.79 -11.19 -8.95
N THR A 664 -0.32 -11.57 -8.32
CA THR A 664 -1.68 -11.34 -8.79
C THR A 664 -2.60 -10.92 -7.63
N GLU A 665 -3.81 -10.50 -7.93
CA GLU A 665 -4.70 -9.75 -7.04
C GLU A 665 -5.16 -10.55 -5.80
N TYR A 666 -5.57 -11.82 -5.98
CA TYR A 666 -6.15 -12.64 -4.91
C TYR A 666 -5.15 -13.66 -4.40
N GLN A 667 -5.22 -14.00 -3.11
CA GLN A 667 -4.24 -14.84 -2.43
C GLN A 667 -4.89 -15.98 -1.65
N TYR A 668 -4.23 -17.13 -1.68
CA TYR A 668 -4.52 -18.31 -0.87
C TYR A 668 -3.22 -18.87 -0.32
N SER A 669 -3.09 -18.98 0.99
CA SER A 669 -1.87 -19.46 1.64
C SER A 669 -2.05 -20.88 2.15
N LEU A 670 -1.00 -21.68 1.96
CA LEU A 670 -0.85 -23.00 2.55
C LEU A 670 0.29 -22.95 3.57
N GLN A 671 0.09 -23.55 4.74
CA GLN A 671 1.13 -23.71 5.76
C GLN A 671 1.18 -25.15 6.28
N ASP A 672 2.39 -25.61 6.55
CA ASP A 672 2.63 -26.95 7.09
C ASP A 672 3.94 -26.96 7.90
N PRO A 673 4.04 -27.67 9.04
CA PRO A 673 5.29 -27.82 9.78
C PRO A 673 6.41 -28.50 8.96
N SER A 674 6.05 -29.28 7.93
CA SER A 674 6.98 -29.97 7.02
C SER A 674 7.09 -29.22 5.69
N ALA A 675 8.22 -28.55 5.46
CA ALA A 675 8.48 -27.86 4.18
C ALA A 675 8.43 -28.80 2.96
N THR A 676 8.77 -30.09 3.13
CA THR A 676 8.70 -31.08 2.05
C THR A 676 7.26 -31.43 1.69
N GLU A 677 6.41 -31.71 2.70
CA GLU A 677 4.99 -32.01 2.46
C GLU A 677 4.29 -30.77 1.86
N LEU A 678 4.62 -29.56 2.35
CA LEU A 678 4.12 -28.30 1.81
C LEU A 678 4.44 -28.16 0.31
N SER A 679 5.72 -28.36 -0.06
CA SER A 679 6.19 -28.21 -1.44
C SER A 679 5.51 -29.22 -2.39
N ASP A 680 5.41 -30.49 -1.96
CA ASP A 680 4.79 -31.56 -2.75
C ASP A 680 3.29 -31.33 -2.96
N TYR A 681 2.58 -30.92 -1.92
CA TYR A 681 1.16 -30.61 -1.99
C TYR A 681 0.89 -29.35 -2.81
N ALA A 682 1.60 -28.25 -2.52
CA ALA A 682 1.43 -26.96 -3.20
C ALA A 682 1.64 -27.09 -4.72
N THR A 683 2.63 -27.89 -5.16
CA THR A 683 2.88 -28.11 -6.57
C THR A 683 1.67 -28.79 -7.27
N LYS A 684 1.08 -29.80 -6.63
CA LYS A 684 -0.11 -30.48 -7.14
C LYS A 684 -1.34 -29.57 -7.10
N PHE A 685 -1.49 -28.80 -6.04
CA PHE A 685 -2.59 -27.89 -5.85
C PHE A 685 -2.58 -26.78 -6.90
N VAL A 686 -1.44 -26.11 -7.12
CA VAL A 686 -1.26 -25.11 -8.17
C VAL A 686 -1.54 -25.67 -9.55
N ALA A 687 -1.04 -26.86 -9.86
CA ALA A 687 -1.32 -27.52 -11.13
C ALA A 687 -2.83 -27.73 -11.35
N ARG A 688 -3.56 -28.06 -10.28
CA ARG A 688 -5.01 -28.24 -10.33
C ARG A 688 -5.76 -26.93 -10.45
N LEU A 689 -5.34 -25.88 -9.71
CA LEU A 689 -5.92 -24.54 -9.81
C LEU A 689 -5.80 -23.94 -11.22
N LYS A 690 -4.69 -24.18 -11.90
CA LYS A 690 -4.49 -23.76 -13.31
C LYS A 690 -5.50 -24.38 -14.30
N THR A 691 -6.22 -25.42 -13.92
CA THR A 691 -7.26 -26.04 -14.75
C THR A 691 -8.65 -25.47 -14.49
N LEU A 692 -8.83 -24.61 -13.51
CA LEU A 692 -10.11 -23.99 -13.20
C LEU A 692 -10.38 -22.82 -14.17
N PRO A 693 -11.55 -22.82 -14.85
CA PRO A 693 -11.88 -21.76 -15.80
C PRO A 693 -12.14 -20.39 -15.15
N GLU A 694 -12.41 -20.38 -13.84
CA GLU A 694 -12.65 -19.16 -13.07
C GLU A 694 -11.38 -18.38 -12.76
N LEU A 695 -10.21 -19.03 -12.86
CA LEU A 695 -8.91 -18.47 -12.47
C LEU A 695 -8.02 -18.20 -13.66
N THR A 696 -7.30 -17.09 -13.62
CA THR A 696 -6.22 -16.75 -14.55
C THR A 696 -4.95 -16.39 -13.79
N ASP A 697 -3.80 -16.44 -14.47
CA ASP A 697 -2.49 -16.04 -13.93
C ASP A 697 -2.15 -16.68 -12.57
N VAL A 698 -2.53 -17.95 -12.39
CA VAL A 698 -2.25 -18.68 -11.14
C VAL A 698 -0.74 -18.85 -10.98
N ALA A 699 -0.19 -18.29 -9.92
CA ALA A 699 1.22 -18.31 -9.57
C ALA A 699 1.42 -18.71 -8.11
N SER A 700 2.62 -19.16 -7.77
CA SER A 700 3.04 -19.50 -6.41
C SER A 700 4.38 -18.83 -6.11
N ASP A 701 4.59 -18.46 -4.86
CA ASP A 701 5.88 -17.97 -4.36
C ASP A 701 6.86 -19.10 -4.03
N LEU A 702 6.45 -20.34 -4.21
CA LEU A 702 7.29 -21.52 -4.00
C LEU A 702 8.42 -21.56 -5.05
N GLN A 703 9.64 -21.28 -4.62
CA GLN A 703 10.83 -21.24 -5.47
C GLN A 703 11.92 -22.16 -4.90
N THR A 704 11.87 -23.45 -5.30
CA THR A 704 12.72 -24.53 -4.76
C THR A 704 13.75 -25.07 -5.75
N GLN A 705 13.85 -24.48 -6.94
CA GLN A 705 14.68 -24.97 -8.06
C GLN A 705 15.92 -24.08 -8.30
N GLY A 706 16.32 -23.26 -7.32
CA GLY A 706 17.57 -22.51 -7.40
C GLY A 706 18.79 -23.40 -7.41
N ARG A 707 19.83 -23.03 -8.16
CA ARG A 707 21.10 -23.78 -8.17
C ARG A 707 21.98 -23.33 -7.02
N GLN A 708 22.43 -24.27 -6.20
CA GLN A 708 23.34 -24.03 -5.09
C GLN A 708 24.61 -24.87 -5.27
N ALA A 709 25.77 -24.23 -5.06
CA ALA A 709 27.03 -24.91 -4.87
C ALA A 709 27.13 -25.32 -3.39
N SER A 710 26.82 -26.57 -3.10
CA SER A 710 26.88 -27.12 -1.74
C SER A 710 28.30 -27.61 -1.43
N LEU A 711 28.89 -27.12 -0.34
CA LEU A 711 30.21 -27.49 0.13
C LEU A 711 30.11 -28.40 1.35
N THR A 712 30.66 -29.61 1.25
CA THR A 712 30.79 -30.51 2.39
C THR A 712 32.17 -30.35 3.00
N PHE A 713 32.22 -29.75 4.20
CA PHE A 713 33.47 -29.50 4.95
C PHE A 713 34.03 -30.76 5.57
N ASP A 714 35.31 -31.10 5.27
CA ASP A 714 36.03 -32.24 5.83
C ASP A 714 36.67 -31.81 7.16
N ARG A 715 35.96 -31.96 8.27
CA ARG A 715 36.40 -31.57 9.62
C ARG A 715 37.70 -32.25 10.06
N PRO A 716 37.92 -33.61 9.87
CA PRO A 716 39.15 -34.23 10.24
C PRO A 716 40.37 -33.70 9.50
N THR A 717 40.26 -33.50 8.19
CA THR A 717 41.36 -32.99 7.37
C THR A 717 41.67 -31.54 7.72
N ALA A 718 40.64 -30.69 7.87
CA ALA A 718 40.77 -29.29 8.24
C ALA A 718 41.42 -29.16 9.63
N ALA A 719 41.00 -29.93 10.61
CA ALA A 719 41.57 -29.93 11.96
C ALA A 719 43.07 -30.27 11.99
N ARG A 720 43.52 -31.25 11.15
CA ARG A 720 44.96 -31.58 11.02
C ARG A 720 45.76 -30.42 10.44
N LEU A 721 45.16 -29.59 9.64
CA LEU A 721 45.77 -28.38 9.05
C LEU A 721 45.59 -27.13 9.92
N GLY A 722 44.89 -27.25 11.07
CA GLY A 722 44.61 -26.14 11.98
C GLY A 722 43.64 -25.12 11.43
N ILE A 723 42.71 -25.57 10.53
CA ILE A 723 41.66 -24.73 9.93
C ILE A 723 40.35 -25.00 10.65
N SER A 724 39.77 -23.97 11.26
CA SER A 724 38.46 -24.05 11.93
C SER A 724 37.31 -23.88 10.93
N PRO A 725 36.09 -24.36 11.26
CA PRO A 725 34.89 -24.04 10.49
C PRO A 725 34.68 -22.54 10.32
N GLN A 726 34.97 -21.74 11.34
CA GLN A 726 34.85 -20.29 11.29
C GLN A 726 35.78 -19.68 10.22
N ASN A 727 37.09 -20.12 10.17
CA ASN A 727 37.98 -19.63 9.13
C ASN A 727 37.52 -20.01 7.71
N PHE A 728 36.90 -21.19 7.59
CA PHE A 728 36.31 -21.65 6.33
C PHE A 728 35.14 -20.75 5.92
N ASP A 729 34.18 -20.49 6.81
CA ASP A 729 33.01 -19.66 6.57
C ASP A 729 33.41 -18.19 6.31
N ASP A 730 34.30 -17.63 7.12
CA ASP A 730 34.83 -16.27 6.95
C ASP A 730 35.50 -16.08 5.59
N SER A 731 36.32 -17.07 5.13
CA SER A 731 36.96 -16.99 3.83
C SER A 731 35.98 -17.01 2.66
N LEU A 732 34.91 -17.79 2.75
CA LEU A 732 33.84 -17.80 1.77
C LEU A 732 33.05 -16.49 1.76
N TYR A 733 32.76 -15.98 2.95
CA TYR A 733 32.06 -14.70 3.09
C TYR A 733 32.88 -13.54 2.57
N ASP A 734 34.18 -13.48 2.89
CA ASP A 734 35.12 -12.50 2.34
C ASP A 734 35.25 -12.58 0.80
N SER A 735 35.09 -13.79 0.24
CA SER A 735 35.25 -14.05 -1.17
C SER A 735 34.03 -13.66 -1.99
N PHE A 736 32.82 -14.08 -1.55
CA PHE A 736 31.62 -14.08 -2.39
C PHE A 736 30.46 -13.30 -1.80
N GLY A 737 30.52 -12.89 -0.52
CA GLY A 737 29.41 -12.29 0.19
C GLY A 737 29.29 -10.77 0.10
N GLN A 738 30.10 -10.11 -0.74
CA GLN A 738 30.19 -8.63 -0.76
C GLN A 738 30.31 -8.06 0.65
N ARG A 739 31.28 -8.60 1.41
CA ARG A 739 31.39 -8.36 2.86
C ARG A 739 31.74 -6.91 3.15
N GLN A 740 30.91 -6.27 3.96
CA GLN A 740 31.20 -4.94 4.50
C GLN A 740 32.23 -5.07 5.62
N ILE A 741 33.44 -4.57 5.39
CA ILE A 741 34.58 -4.75 6.30
C ILE A 741 34.92 -3.53 7.12
N SER A 742 34.56 -2.34 6.65
CA SER A 742 34.80 -1.07 7.34
C SER A 742 33.77 -0.04 6.90
N THR A 743 33.53 0.94 7.75
CA THR A 743 32.65 2.08 7.47
C THR A 743 33.45 3.36 7.45
N VAL A 744 33.26 4.15 6.41
CA VAL A 744 33.79 5.51 6.28
C VAL A 744 32.73 6.47 6.77
N PHE A 745 33.00 7.18 7.85
CA PHE A 745 32.09 8.14 8.45
C PHE A 745 32.31 9.53 7.85
N THR A 746 31.24 10.18 7.47
CA THR A 746 31.23 11.58 7.07
C THR A 746 30.17 12.34 7.87
N GLN A 747 30.14 13.66 7.75
CA GLN A 747 29.16 14.47 8.48
C GLN A 747 27.72 14.25 8.01
N LEU A 748 27.51 13.74 6.78
CA LEU A 748 26.19 13.60 6.16
C LEU A 748 25.78 12.15 5.94
N ASN A 749 26.73 11.24 5.73
CA ASN A 749 26.44 9.86 5.36
C ASN A 749 27.55 8.91 5.82
N GLN A 750 27.26 7.63 5.73
CA GLN A 750 28.21 6.55 5.97
C GLN A 750 28.36 5.74 4.70
N TYR A 751 29.61 5.44 4.33
CA TYR A 751 29.93 4.62 3.17
C TYR A 751 30.65 3.36 3.61
N HIS A 752 30.44 2.27 2.90
CA HIS A 752 31.06 1.01 3.22
C HIS A 752 32.28 0.70 2.36
N VAL A 753 33.20 -0.04 2.94
CA VAL A 753 34.30 -0.69 2.25
C VAL A 753 33.95 -2.15 2.09
N ILE A 754 33.90 -2.60 0.84
CA ILE A 754 33.47 -3.96 0.48
C ILE A 754 34.71 -4.79 0.11
N LEU A 755 34.84 -5.95 0.71
CA LEU A 755 35.84 -6.95 0.34
C LEU A 755 35.17 -8.07 -0.48
N GLU A 756 35.80 -8.43 -1.56
CA GLU A 756 35.38 -9.53 -2.44
C GLU A 756 36.61 -10.09 -3.19
N VAL A 757 36.48 -11.25 -3.80
CA VAL A 757 37.46 -11.67 -4.82
C VAL A 757 37.22 -10.94 -6.13
N ASP A 758 38.26 -10.82 -6.94
CA ASP A 758 38.15 -10.24 -8.27
C ASP A 758 37.02 -10.93 -9.07
N PRO A 759 36.17 -10.19 -9.79
CA PRO A 759 35.01 -10.72 -10.54
C PRO A 759 35.34 -11.91 -11.45
N LEU A 760 36.57 -12.02 -11.93
CA LEU A 760 37.02 -13.18 -12.73
C LEU A 760 36.92 -14.50 -11.95
N PHE A 761 37.07 -14.48 -10.62
CA PHE A 761 36.97 -15.66 -9.77
C PHE A 761 35.53 -15.92 -9.25
N GLN A 762 34.60 -15.01 -9.54
CA GLN A 762 33.17 -15.16 -9.14
C GLN A 762 32.32 -15.80 -10.23
N ALA A 763 32.85 -15.99 -11.44
CA ALA A 763 32.07 -16.37 -12.62
C ALA A 763 31.53 -17.81 -12.59
N SER A 764 32.13 -18.72 -11.83
CA SER A 764 31.78 -20.13 -11.83
C SER A 764 32.13 -20.83 -10.50
N PRO A 765 31.33 -21.79 -10.05
CA PRO A 765 31.70 -22.67 -8.92
C PRO A 765 33.03 -23.41 -9.10
N ALA A 766 33.49 -23.60 -10.34
CA ALA A 766 34.79 -24.20 -10.62
C ALA A 766 35.98 -23.35 -10.05
N ASN A 767 35.78 -22.07 -9.83
CA ASN A 767 36.80 -21.16 -9.28
C ASN A 767 36.95 -21.30 -7.76
N LEU A 768 36.14 -22.07 -7.07
CA LEU A 768 36.32 -22.43 -5.66
C LEU A 768 37.68 -23.09 -5.39
N LYS A 769 38.26 -23.77 -6.37
CA LYS A 769 39.62 -24.36 -6.30
C LYS A 769 40.72 -23.31 -6.13
N ASP A 770 40.48 -22.08 -6.55
CA ASP A 770 41.46 -20.97 -6.54
C ASP A 770 41.36 -20.18 -5.23
N ILE A 771 40.49 -20.54 -4.32
CA ILE A 771 40.37 -19.95 -2.97
C ILE A 771 41.29 -20.72 -2.02
N TYR A 772 42.08 -19.97 -1.26
CA TYR A 772 43.07 -20.53 -0.32
C TYR A 772 42.84 -20.03 1.11
N LEU A 773 42.97 -20.96 2.06
CA LEU A 773 43.00 -20.68 3.48
C LEU A 773 44.42 -20.84 4.01
N MET A 774 44.71 -20.18 5.12
CA MET A 774 46.01 -20.35 5.76
C MET A 774 45.95 -21.43 6.85
N SER A 775 46.82 -22.41 6.75
CA SER A 775 47.04 -23.41 7.81
C SER A 775 47.72 -22.77 9.02
N ALA A 776 47.59 -23.41 10.19
CA ALA A 776 48.31 -23.00 11.40
C ALA A 776 49.83 -22.98 11.23
N GLY A 777 50.39 -23.78 10.32
CA GLY A 777 51.80 -23.81 9.93
C GLY A 777 52.19 -22.71 8.93
N GLY A 778 51.29 -21.83 8.50
CA GLY A 778 51.58 -20.72 7.57
C GLY A 778 51.54 -21.10 6.09
N GLY A 779 51.16 -22.33 5.73
CA GLY A 779 51.02 -22.76 4.34
C GLY A 779 49.63 -22.45 3.75
N ALA A 780 49.56 -22.05 2.49
CA ALA A 780 48.30 -21.87 1.76
C ALA A 780 47.67 -23.23 1.44
N VAL A 781 46.46 -23.46 1.85
CA VAL A 781 45.67 -24.68 1.63
C VAL A 781 44.51 -24.33 0.72
N PRO A 782 44.40 -24.97 -0.46
CA PRO A 782 43.24 -24.73 -1.33
C PRO A 782 41.94 -25.25 -0.68
N LEU A 783 40.85 -24.54 -0.88
CA LEU A 783 39.54 -24.89 -0.33
C LEU A 783 39.12 -26.31 -0.71
N SER A 784 39.50 -26.77 -1.89
CA SER A 784 39.23 -28.10 -2.42
C SER A 784 39.93 -29.25 -1.64
N ALA A 785 40.97 -28.96 -0.85
CA ALA A 785 41.66 -29.94 -0.02
C ALA A 785 40.88 -30.29 1.24
N ILE A 786 40.00 -29.41 1.68
CA ILE A 786 39.22 -29.54 2.95
C ILE A 786 37.72 -29.51 2.74
N SER A 787 37.26 -29.44 1.48
CA SER A 787 35.84 -29.49 1.14
C SER A 787 35.59 -30.15 -0.19
N LYS A 788 34.41 -30.70 -0.35
CA LYS A 788 33.88 -31.23 -1.61
C LYS A 788 32.72 -30.37 -2.06
N SER A 789 32.78 -29.89 -3.30
CA SER A 789 31.69 -29.12 -3.92
C SER A 789 30.77 -30.05 -4.73
N SER A 790 29.46 -29.86 -4.58
CA SER A 790 28.41 -30.51 -5.38
C SER A 790 27.38 -29.46 -5.77
N GLN A 791 26.73 -29.64 -6.91
CA GLN A 791 25.59 -28.82 -7.28
C GLN A 791 24.30 -29.50 -6.83
N VAL A 792 23.47 -28.76 -6.12
CA VAL A 792 22.16 -29.19 -5.63
C VAL A 792 21.11 -28.14 -5.99
N MET A 793 19.83 -28.55 -5.97
CA MET A 793 18.72 -27.59 -6.01
C MET A 793 18.38 -27.18 -4.57
N ALA A 794 18.15 -25.89 -4.38
CA ALA A 794 17.83 -25.31 -3.08
C ALA A 794 16.77 -24.20 -3.23
N PRO A 795 15.99 -23.92 -2.17
CA PRO A 795 15.09 -22.77 -2.17
C PRO A 795 15.86 -21.46 -2.33
N ILE A 796 15.36 -20.57 -3.18
CA ILE A 796 15.85 -19.19 -3.26
C ILE A 796 14.99 -18.23 -2.43
N LEU A 797 13.83 -18.72 -1.96
CA LEU A 797 12.92 -18.01 -1.06
C LEU A 797 12.34 -19.02 -0.07
N ILE A 798 12.33 -18.63 1.21
CA ILE A 798 11.68 -19.37 2.30
C ILE A 798 10.66 -18.43 2.93
N SER A 799 9.39 -18.81 2.91
CA SER A 799 8.29 -18.04 3.49
C SER A 799 7.73 -18.75 4.72
N HIS A 800 7.41 -17.99 5.77
CA HIS A 800 6.68 -18.49 6.94
C HIS A 800 5.42 -17.69 7.18
N MET A 801 4.42 -18.35 7.77
CA MET A 801 3.23 -17.74 8.35
C MET A 801 3.11 -18.21 9.79
N GLY A 802 3.12 -17.27 10.75
CA GLY A 802 3.05 -17.62 12.18
C GLY A 802 4.15 -18.60 12.63
N GLN A 803 5.39 -18.47 12.11
CA GLN A 803 6.56 -19.32 12.35
C GLN A 803 6.56 -20.71 11.63
N PHE A 804 5.53 -21.05 10.89
CA PHE A 804 5.50 -22.28 10.12
C PHE A 804 5.86 -22.03 8.65
N PRO A 805 6.55 -22.96 7.99
CA PRO A 805 6.73 -22.89 6.54
C PRO A 805 5.39 -22.70 5.82
N ALA A 806 5.37 -21.73 4.91
CA ALA A 806 4.16 -21.37 4.17
C ALA A 806 4.49 -21.10 2.70
N THR A 807 3.49 -21.19 1.85
CA THR A 807 3.54 -20.74 0.46
C THR A 807 2.26 -20.01 0.12
N THR A 808 2.38 -18.91 -0.59
CA THR A 808 1.25 -18.13 -1.07
C THR A 808 1.03 -18.37 -2.54
N ILE A 809 -0.19 -18.81 -2.86
CA ILE A 809 -0.68 -19.00 -4.20
C ILE A 809 -1.53 -17.79 -4.55
N SER A 810 -1.20 -17.12 -5.61
CA SER A 810 -1.94 -15.94 -6.07
C SER A 810 -2.59 -16.20 -7.42
N PHE A 811 -3.73 -15.53 -7.68
CA PHE A 811 -4.51 -15.70 -8.91
C PHE A 811 -5.27 -14.41 -9.25
N ASN A 812 -5.58 -14.25 -10.53
CA ASN A 812 -6.55 -13.30 -11.02
C ASN A 812 -7.85 -14.04 -11.37
N LEU A 813 -8.96 -13.29 -11.42
CA LEU A 813 -10.24 -13.84 -11.89
C LEU A 813 -10.34 -13.76 -13.41
N ASP A 814 -10.96 -14.77 -14.01
CA ASP A 814 -11.43 -14.64 -15.38
C ASP A 814 -12.48 -13.51 -15.45
N PRO A 815 -12.50 -12.66 -16.48
CA PRO A 815 -13.47 -11.58 -16.60
C PRO A 815 -14.95 -11.97 -16.51
N SER A 816 -15.26 -13.24 -16.77
CA SER A 816 -16.62 -13.80 -16.68
C SER A 816 -16.94 -14.40 -15.31
N ALA A 817 -15.94 -14.55 -14.43
CA ALA A 817 -16.07 -15.22 -13.13
C ALA A 817 -16.14 -14.22 -11.97
N SER A 818 -16.87 -14.59 -10.92
CA SER A 818 -16.91 -13.86 -9.65
C SER A 818 -15.96 -14.45 -8.61
N LEU A 819 -15.57 -13.63 -7.63
CA LEU A 819 -14.76 -14.09 -6.49
C LEU A 819 -15.45 -15.26 -5.74
N GLY A 820 -16.78 -15.22 -5.61
CA GLY A 820 -17.54 -16.29 -4.98
C GLY A 820 -17.48 -17.63 -5.72
N GLU A 821 -17.40 -17.61 -7.05
CA GLU A 821 -17.20 -18.83 -7.88
C GLU A 821 -15.77 -19.35 -7.73
N ALA A 822 -14.78 -18.47 -7.79
CA ALA A 822 -13.37 -18.79 -7.57
C ALA A 822 -13.13 -19.45 -6.20
N VAL A 823 -13.68 -18.85 -5.12
CA VAL A 823 -13.60 -19.41 -3.75
C VAL A 823 -14.18 -20.82 -3.69
N LYS A 824 -15.35 -21.05 -4.27
CA LYS A 824 -15.97 -22.39 -4.34
C LYS A 824 -15.14 -23.38 -5.15
N GLY A 825 -14.56 -22.93 -6.26
CA GLY A 825 -13.66 -23.74 -7.10
C GLY A 825 -12.43 -24.18 -6.32
N ILE A 826 -11.77 -23.26 -5.60
CA ILE A 826 -10.58 -23.53 -4.78
C ILE A 826 -10.92 -24.49 -3.65
N GLN A 827 -11.99 -24.24 -2.90
CA GLN A 827 -12.47 -25.14 -1.82
C GLN A 827 -12.83 -26.54 -2.31
N LYS A 828 -13.30 -26.65 -3.54
CA LYS A 828 -13.57 -27.95 -4.16
C LYS A 828 -12.25 -28.69 -4.46
N VAL A 829 -11.26 -28.01 -5.03
CA VAL A 829 -9.94 -28.61 -5.30
C VAL A 829 -9.27 -29.05 -3.99
N GLU A 830 -9.39 -28.26 -2.92
CA GLU A 830 -8.89 -28.61 -1.59
C GLU A 830 -9.52 -29.92 -1.05
N LYS A 831 -10.82 -30.10 -1.25
CA LYS A 831 -11.53 -31.31 -0.85
C LYS A 831 -11.20 -32.54 -1.73
N ASP A 832 -10.90 -32.33 -3.02
CA ASP A 832 -10.63 -33.38 -3.98
C ASP A 832 -9.19 -33.93 -3.88
N LEU A 833 -8.26 -33.14 -3.32
CA LEU A 833 -6.87 -33.54 -3.10
C LEU A 833 -6.67 -34.04 -1.66
N PRO A 834 -5.91 -35.13 -1.45
CA PRO A 834 -5.61 -35.61 -0.10
C PRO A 834 -4.71 -34.59 0.63
N VAL A 835 -5.30 -33.86 1.55
CA VAL A 835 -4.61 -32.84 2.36
C VAL A 835 -3.83 -33.51 3.48
N PRO A 836 -2.52 -33.24 3.66
CA PRO A 836 -1.76 -33.68 4.83
C PRO A 836 -2.43 -33.25 6.14
N PRO A 837 -2.41 -34.08 7.20
CA PRO A 837 -3.18 -33.80 8.44
C PRO A 837 -2.80 -32.48 9.15
N ALA A 838 -1.55 -32.04 9.01
CA ALA A 838 -1.04 -30.81 9.65
C ALA A 838 -1.20 -29.57 8.76
N MET A 839 -1.52 -29.76 7.47
CA MET A 839 -1.61 -28.66 6.52
C MET A 839 -2.87 -27.85 6.74
N GLN A 840 -2.70 -26.54 6.69
CA GLN A 840 -3.77 -25.57 6.78
C GLN A 840 -3.77 -24.66 5.55
N GLY A 841 -4.94 -24.50 4.95
CA GLY A 841 -5.18 -23.55 3.87
C GLY A 841 -6.06 -22.40 4.32
N SER A 842 -5.74 -21.19 3.91
CA SER A 842 -6.54 -19.99 4.22
C SER A 842 -6.49 -18.97 3.11
N PHE A 843 -7.62 -18.33 2.85
CA PHE A 843 -7.66 -17.15 2.01
C PHE A 843 -6.99 -15.98 2.74
N GLN A 844 -6.34 -15.09 1.99
CA GLN A 844 -5.67 -13.91 2.52
C GLN A 844 -6.24 -12.64 1.89
N GLY A 845 -6.00 -11.49 2.55
CA GLY A 845 -6.36 -10.18 2.02
C GLY A 845 -7.84 -10.06 1.63
N THR A 846 -8.09 -9.55 0.45
CA THR A 846 -9.44 -9.33 -0.12
C THR A 846 -10.28 -10.62 -0.18
N ALA A 847 -9.66 -11.75 -0.50
CA ALA A 847 -10.37 -13.03 -0.54
C ALA A 847 -10.78 -13.50 0.87
N GLN A 848 -9.97 -13.27 1.89
CA GLN A 848 -10.31 -13.53 3.30
C GLN A 848 -11.47 -12.66 3.75
N ALA A 849 -11.40 -11.35 3.48
CA ALA A 849 -12.46 -10.40 3.83
C ALA A 849 -13.81 -10.72 3.15
N PHE A 850 -13.78 -11.35 1.98
CA PHE A 850 -14.99 -11.83 1.31
C PHE A 850 -15.59 -13.08 1.96
N VAL A 851 -14.76 -14.00 2.46
CA VAL A 851 -15.21 -15.30 3.03
C VAL A 851 -15.67 -15.12 4.48
N GLY A 852 -15.04 -14.24 5.28
CA GLY A 852 -15.37 -13.92 6.69
C GLY A 852 -16.64 -13.11 6.80
#